data_e5c160efe1779dca2884844f0f7ffe4d
#
_entry.id   e5c160efe1779dca2884844f0f7ffe4d
#
_cell.length_a   1.000
_cell.length_b   1.000
_cell.length_c   1.000
_cell.angle_alpha   90.00
_cell.angle_beta   90.00
_cell.angle_gamma   90.00
#
_symmetry.space_group_name_H-M   'P 1'
#
loop_
_entity.id
_entity.type
_entity.pdbx_description
1 polymer ?
#
loop_
_entity_poly.entity_id
_entity_poly.type
_entity_poly.pdbx_seq_one_letter_code
_entity_poly.pdbx_strand_id
1 'polypeptide(L)'
;MKNTLAKSVRTTPVTSKSSAIITDTIKSDNLQPVAISHLRRYTDPATLPKDSHHTKTLEIGFGQERACKAIATALDINANGYHVFAAGENGLGKRTLITRLLQAHAKQKPTPNDWVYVHNFVDARTPIALDLPAGMGKQLAEDVKTFWLTTKRQLNQRFRSEHYQSKVEAIKNEISLREEQVYHALHEEGKQYSLALALRPSDNKPIFIKSDFSDNRADGNDNDSYNDIEPSDGYLSIKPANKLGRQKSSGKAPVLPLKANQTSSTTTSASNNTSSATNQASFGLTPKSPYVANYQDKNHMQKRLSQLTVELEQIEDEANQTLQALHHSLTRRTLKPLMEPLFDKYQDLPKVRKYLQDVHDDIVNHVERIINEDDEEFLPSHFSPLPARYFVNVIASHAPDQGAPIVFEDLPTHLNLLGHVEQITHLGTVSTDVSLIRAGSLHRANGGYLVLEATNLLEYPYAWQGLKRALQSRQIKMSSLEQMLTLTGSISLEPQPIKLDVKVILLGEPDLYYDLLDFEPEFNAVFKIRADFHDRVVRSHANEQAMTAKIADMISKYQLLTFDNTALACLLDYLSEQAEDQHELSLHGDRLAQLLLEANRHAIINQTELTPENTVTASHVRQAIEDIRHRSGYLRQLFWQELEKGQQLISTQGKAIGQINALTVISYADSEFGMPARLTASVHHSAAHADIVDIERDVDLGGSIHAKGVLIMSSYLKALFAEDHTLNFTASLAFEQSYGGIDGDSATVAETCALLSALSQSPINQSLAVTGSMNQFGQVQAVGGVNAKIAGFYDACVEQGLTGKQGVIVPKANLAQLMLRQDIIDSVTAGKFTIYAVEHVNEAMYLLTGLAPDEMTKKGKYRKNTVYGRIYKRLETWEEKDADDKE
;
A
#
# COMPACT_ATOMS: atom_id res chain seq x y z
N MET A 1 50.13 -13.46 8.35
CA MET A 1 51.35 -13.90 7.67
C MET A 1 51.91 -12.73 6.86
N LYS A 2 53.03 -12.23 7.27
CA LYS A 2 53.79 -11.13 6.68
C LYS A 2 54.62 -11.67 5.49
N ASN A 3 54.93 -10.73 4.61
CA ASN A 3 56.04 -10.75 3.60
C ASN A 3 55.68 -11.35 2.23
N THR A 4 55.72 -10.50 1.26
CA THR A 4 56.73 -10.26 0.23
C THR A 4 56.07 -9.66 -1.02
N LEU A 5 56.40 -8.41 -1.35
CA LEU A 5 56.97 -8.00 -2.62
C LEU A 5 57.08 -6.47 -2.70
N ALA A 6 58.19 -5.98 -2.20
CA ALA A 6 58.67 -4.65 -2.58
C ALA A 6 59.40 -4.78 -3.92
N LYS A 7 58.83 -4.17 -4.96
CA LYS A 7 59.59 -3.83 -6.19
C LYS A 7 59.76 -2.33 -6.24
N SER A 8 61.03 -1.93 -6.21
CA SER A 8 61.58 -0.60 -6.33
C SER A 8 61.02 0.14 -7.58
N VAL A 9 60.29 1.21 -7.31
CA VAL A 9 60.06 2.24 -8.33
C VAL A 9 61.15 3.27 -8.13
N ARG A 10 62.04 3.35 -9.14
CA ARG A 10 63.04 4.42 -9.23
C ARG A 10 62.31 5.77 -9.41
N THR A 11 62.42 6.63 -8.42
CA THR A 11 62.04 8.03 -8.52
C THR A 11 63.08 8.75 -9.38
N THR A 12 62.73 9.08 -10.58
CA THR A 12 63.38 10.16 -11.36
C THR A 12 62.88 11.48 -10.77
N PRO A 13 63.73 12.49 -10.59
CA PRO A 13 63.33 13.80 -10.10
C PRO A 13 62.46 14.44 -11.19
N VAL A 14 61.20 14.67 -10.85
CA VAL A 14 60.27 15.51 -11.66
C VAL A 14 60.80 16.95 -11.44
N THR A 15 61.47 17.47 -12.42
CA THR A 15 61.72 18.89 -12.54
C THR A 15 60.35 19.57 -12.67
N SER A 16 59.99 20.44 -11.75
CA SER A 16 58.83 21.32 -11.80
C SER A 16 58.89 22.20 -13.04
N LYS A 17 58.28 21.73 -14.13
CA LYS A 17 57.77 22.60 -15.15
C LYS A 17 56.37 22.93 -14.70
N SER A 18 56.12 24.19 -14.35
CA SER A 18 54.79 24.80 -14.27
C SER A 18 53.98 24.27 -15.46
N SER A 19 52.84 23.67 -15.18
CA SER A 19 51.87 23.27 -16.20
C SER A 19 51.37 24.59 -16.84
N ALA A 20 52.04 25.02 -17.87
CA ALA A 20 51.53 26.06 -18.76
C ALA A 20 50.15 25.56 -19.23
N ILE A 21 49.09 26.32 -18.95
CA ILE A 21 47.81 26.19 -19.64
C ILE A 21 48.15 26.25 -21.13
N ILE A 22 48.00 25.12 -21.83
CA ILE A 22 48.26 25.03 -23.27
C ILE A 22 47.16 25.84 -23.91
N THR A 23 47.38 27.11 -24.17
CA THR A 23 46.52 27.96 -24.97
C THR A 23 46.88 27.65 -26.44
N ASP A 24 46.19 26.68 -27.03
CA ASP A 24 46.17 26.54 -28.46
C ASP A 24 45.49 27.81 -29.01
N THR A 25 46.24 28.55 -29.83
CA THR A 25 45.75 29.81 -30.43
C THR A 25 44.49 29.51 -31.22
N ILE A 26 43.35 30.08 -30.81
CA ILE A 26 42.06 29.88 -31.47
C ILE A 26 42.20 30.36 -32.92
N LYS A 27 42.14 29.41 -33.82
CA LYS A 27 42.05 29.70 -35.27
C LYS A 27 40.58 30.04 -35.55
N SER A 28 40.29 31.22 -36.04
CA SER A 28 38.99 31.69 -36.46
C SER A 28 38.24 30.73 -37.38
N ASP A 29 38.97 29.93 -38.11
CA ASP A 29 38.44 28.99 -39.10
C ASP A 29 37.77 27.74 -38.48
N ASN A 30 37.94 27.50 -37.20
CA ASN A 30 37.36 26.33 -36.47
C ASN A 30 35.97 26.61 -35.84
N LEU A 31 35.56 27.89 -35.73
CA LEU A 31 34.29 28.25 -35.10
C LEU A 31 33.20 28.47 -36.17
N GLN A 32 32.85 27.37 -36.80
CA GLN A 32 31.75 27.35 -37.78
C GLN A 32 30.39 27.03 -37.04
N PRO A 33 29.29 27.54 -37.61
CA PRO A 33 27.97 27.11 -37.16
C PRO A 33 27.82 25.59 -37.20
N VAL A 34 27.05 25.05 -36.27
CA VAL A 34 26.70 23.61 -36.21
C VAL A 34 25.96 23.23 -37.49
N ALA A 35 26.38 22.16 -38.16
CA ALA A 35 25.71 21.70 -39.36
C ALA A 35 24.29 21.24 -39.08
N ILE A 36 23.35 21.49 -39.96
CA ILE A 36 21.91 21.16 -39.81
C ILE A 36 21.70 19.71 -39.49
N SER A 37 22.55 18.79 -40.03
CA SER A 37 22.49 17.35 -39.77
C SER A 37 22.75 16.97 -38.31
N HIS A 38 23.34 17.85 -37.51
CA HIS A 38 23.58 17.63 -36.08
C HIS A 38 22.49 18.23 -35.16
N LEU A 39 21.50 18.94 -35.74
CA LEU A 39 20.46 19.61 -34.95
C LEU A 39 19.30 18.69 -34.58
N ARG A 40 19.07 17.65 -35.39
CA ARG A 40 18.04 16.64 -35.23
C ARG A 40 18.33 15.42 -36.07
N ARG A 41 18.09 14.26 -35.53
CA ARG A 41 18.06 13.01 -36.30
C ARG A 41 16.63 12.72 -36.73
N TYR A 42 16.46 12.42 -38.02
CA TYR A 42 15.19 12.00 -38.61
C TYR A 42 15.19 10.52 -38.94
N THR A 43 14.05 9.87 -38.74
CA THR A 43 13.82 8.51 -39.22
C THR A 43 13.41 8.55 -40.70
N ASP A 44 14.04 7.74 -41.51
CA ASP A 44 13.58 7.55 -42.90
C ASP A 44 12.37 6.60 -42.90
N PRO A 45 11.16 7.09 -43.30
CA PRO A 45 9.96 6.24 -43.36
C PRO A 45 10.10 5.01 -44.22
N ALA A 46 10.99 5.02 -45.22
CA ALA A 46 11.22 3.89 -46.10
C ALA A 46 11.89 2.69 -45.40
N THR A 47 12.56 2.91 -44.28
CA THR A 47 13.19 1.85 -43.47
C THR A 47 12.22 1.15 -42.52
N LEU A 48 11.01 1.69 -42.34
CA LEU A 48 9.98 1.21 -41.46
C LEU A 48 8.94 0.34 -42.18
N PRO A 49 8.16 -0.47 -41.43
CA PRO A 49 7.00 -1.14 -41.98
C PRO A 49 6.04 -0.15 -42.66
N LYS A 50 5.32 -0.60 -43.71
CA LYS A 50 4.38 0.26 -44.45
C LYS A 50 3.36 0.96 -43.52
N ASP A 51 2.93 0.26 -42.52
CA ASP A 51 1.97 0.74 -41.51
C ASP A 51 2.02 -0.10 -40.25
N SER A 52 1.23 0.27 -39.22
CA SER A 52 1.17 -0.38 -37.93
C SER A 52 0.66 -1.83 -37.98
N HIS A 53 -0.03 -2.29 -39.03
CA HIS A 53 -0.47 -3.69 -39.17
C HIS A 53 0.64 -4.61 -39.71
N HIS A 54 1.64 -4.06 -40.39
CA HIS A 54 2.73 -4.84 -40.99
C HIS A 54 3.97 -4.94 -40.10
N THR A 55 3.82 -4.72 -38.78
CA THR A 55 4.89 -4.80 -37.79
C THR A 55 5.17 -6.25 -37.37
N LYS A 56 6.38 -6.51 -36.86
CA LYS A 56 6.72 -7.78 -36.22
C LYS A 56 6.02 -7.92 -34.88
N THR A 57 5.91 -9.16 -34.38
CA THR A 57 5.42 -9.41 -33.03
C THR A 57 6.38 -8.82 -32.00
N LEU A 58 5.84 -8.10 -31.01
CA LEU A 58 6.62 -7.50 -29.92
C LEU A 58 7.16 -8.59 -28.99
N GLU A 59 8.45 -8.57 -28.69
CA GLU A 59 9.04 -9.39 -27.65
C GLU A 59 8.66 -8.86 -26.25
N ILE A 60 8.34 -9.77 -25.36
CA ILE A 60 8.01 -9.41 -23.98
C ILE A 60 9.25 -8.83 -23.30
N GLY A 61 9.12 -7.62 -22.77
CA GLY A 61 10.21 -6.97 -22.05
C GLY A 61 11.18 -6.19 -22.92
N PHE A 62 10.81 -5.83 -24.14
CA PHE A 62 11.62 -4.97 -24.99
C PHE A 62 12.13 -3.72 -24.24
N GLY A 63 13.43 -3.52 -24.25
CA GLY A 63 14.15 -2.45 -23.57
C GLY A 63 14.20 -2.61 -22.03
N GLN A 64 13.71 -3.74 -21.51
CA GLN A 64 13.66 -4.02 -20.06
C GLN A 64 14.34 -5.35 -19.70
N GLU A 65 15.35 -5.76 -20.44
CA GLU A 65 16.01 -7.07 -20.31
C GLU A 65 16.59 -7.27 -18.90
N ARG A 66 17.13 -6.19 -18.31
CA ARG A 66 17.68 -6.22 -16.94
C ARG A 66 16.58 -6.50 -15.92
N ALA A 67 15.48 -5.78 -15.99
CA ALA A 67 14.33 -5.97 -15.11
C ALA A 67 13.72 -7.38 -15.27
N CYS A 68 13.53 -7.84 -16.52
CA CYS A 68 13.04 -9.18 -16.83
C CYS A 68 13.92 -10.26 -16.21
N LYS A 69 15.25 -10.15 -16.35
CA LYS A 69 16.21 -11.11 -15.78
C LYS A 69 16.17 -11.10 -14.25
N ALA A 70 16.09 -9.93 -13.62
CA ALA A 70 15.99 -9.81 -12.17
C ALA A 70 14.70 -10.45 -11.65
N ILE A 71 13.56 -10.15 -12.29
CA ILE A 71 12.26 -10.72 -11.94
C ILE A 71 12.27 -12.24 -12.11
N ALA A 72 12.74 -12.75 -13.26
CA ALA A 72 12.86 -14.19 -13.49
C ALA A 72 13.69 -14.88 -12.40
N THR A 73 14.86 -14.31 -12.06
CA THR A 73 15.69 -14.81 -10.95
C THR A 73 14.92 -14.87 -9.62
N ALA A 74 14.12 -13.85 -9.33
CA ALA A 74 13.32 -13.84 -8.11
C ALA A 74 12.22 -14.89 -8.12
N LEU A 75 11.62 -15.16 -9.28
CA LEU A 75 10.55 -16.14 -9.43
C LEU A 75 11.08 -17.58 -9.34
N ASP A 76 12.30 -17.83 -9.79
CA ASP A 76 12.95 -19.15 -9.73
C ASP A 76 13.43 -19.50 -8.30
N ILE A 77 13.78 -18.49 -7.49
CA ILE A 77 14.27 -18.71 -6.14
C ILE A 77 13.11 -18.71 -5.15
N ASN A 78 12.77 -19.88 -4.63
CA ASN A 78 11.76 -20.06 -3.60
C ASN A 78 12.37 -20.01 -2.19
N ALA A 79 13.10 -18.93 -1.87
CA ALA A 79 13.68 -18.70 -0.56
C ALA A 79 13.17 -17.41 0.07
N ASN A 80 13.26 -17.33 1.40
CA ASN A 80 12.84 -16.13 2.14
C ASN A 80 13.72 -14.93 1.77
N GLY A 81 13.11 -13.75 1.69
CA GLY A 81 13.78 -12.50 1.41
C GLY A 81 14.05 -12.23 -0.09
N TYR A 82 13.68 -13.15 -0.99
CA TYR A 82 13.79 -12.94 -2.43
C TYR A 82 12.52 -12.31 -3.01
N HIS A 83 12.00 -11.30 -2.32
CA HIS A 83 10.98 -10.43 -2.86
C HIS A 83 11.61 -9.40 -3.79
N VAL A 84 10.78 -8.75 -4.63
CA VAL A 84 11.26 -7.85 -5.69
C VAL A 84 10.86 -6.42 -5.38
N PHE A 85 11.79 -5.48 -5.56
CA PHE A 85 11.48 -4.07 -5.75
C PHE A 85 11.72 -3.70 -7.21
N ALA A 86 10.66 -3.34 -7.93
CA ALA A 86 10.72 -2.90 -9.31
C ALA A 86 10.89 -1.38 -9.34
N ALA A 87 12.13 -0.96 -9.53
CA ALA A 87 12.55 0.44 -9.54
C ALA A 87 12.45 1.04 -10.94
N GLY A 88 11.80 2.18 -11.07
CA GLY A 88 11.70 2.92 -12.33
C GLY A 88 10.67 4.03 -12.24
N GLU A 89 10.78 5.01 -13.12
CA GLU A 89 9.85 6.12 -13.22
C GLU A 89 8.43 5.66 -13.54
N ASN A 90 7.46 6.52 -13.25
CA ASN A 90 6.08 6.28 -13.61
C ASN A 90 5.92 6.33 -15.15
N GLY A 91 4.97 5.56 -15.68
CA GLY A 91 4.75 5.51 -17.13
C GLY A 91 5.61 4.52 -17.90
N LEU A 92 6.63 3.88 -17.31
CA LEU A 92 7.48 2.88 -17.97
C LEU A 92 6.79 1.52 -18.20
N GLY A 93 5.56 1.36 -17.71
CA GLY A 93 4.80 0.11 -17.89
C GLY A 93 5.22 -1.01 -16.94
N LYS A 94 5.81 -0.70 -15.78
CA LYS A 94 6.22 -1.66 -14.75
C LYS A 94 5.13 -2.68 -14.44
N ARG A 95 3.93 -2.19 -14.06
CA ARG A 95 2.77 -3.04 -13.70
C ARG A 95 2.37 -3.98 -14.84
N THR A 96 2.34 -3.48 -16.08
CA THR A 96 1.97 -4.27 -17.27
C THR A 96 2.96 -5.40 -17.55
N LEU A 97 4.26 -5.09 -17.54
CA LEU A 97 5.31 -6.09 -17.78
C LEU A 97 5.32 -7.15 -16.68
N ILE A 98 5.28 -6.73 -15.42
CA ILE A 98 5.24 -7.63 -14.27
C ILE A 98 4.01 -8.54 -14.36
N THR A 99 2.84 -7.98 -14.68
CA THR A 99 1.61 -8.78 -14.85
C THR A 99 1.80 -9.88 -15.90
N ARG A 100 2.37 -9.55 -17.07
CA ARG A 100 2.62 -10.54 -18.15
C ARG A 100 3.60 -11.63 -17.69
N LEU A 101 4.69 -11.25 -17.02
CA LEU A 101 5.69 -12.21 -16.50
C LEU A 101 5.09 -13.12 -15.41
N LEU A 102 4.34 -12.54 -14.49
CA LEU A 102 3.69 -13.29 -13.43
C LEU A 102 2.62 -14.24 -13.98
N GLN A 103 1.80 -13.82 -14.95
CA GLN A 103 0.79 -14.67 -15.58
C GLN A 103 1.42 -15.88 -16.29
N ALA A 104 2.54 -15.68 -16.99
CA ALA A 104 3.26 -16.77 -17.64
C ALA A 104 3.80 -17.79 -16.62
N HIS A 105 4.36 -17.31 -15.51
CA HIS A 105 4.93 -18.14 -14.45
C HIS A 105 3.85 -18.79 -13.57
N ALA A 106 2.78 -18.05 -13.23
CA ALA A 106 1.70 -18.53 -12.38
C ALA A 106 0.97 -19.73 -12.96
N LYS A 107 0.79 -19.78 -14.30
CA LYS A 107 0.18 -20.92 -15.00
C LYS A 107 0.96 -22.22 -14.86
N GLN A 108 2.27 -22.13 -14.60
CA GLN A 108 3.15 -23.31 -14.44
C GLN A 108 3.22 -23.81 -13.00
N LYS A 109 2.75 -23.01 -12.02
CA LYS A 109 2.72 -23.39 -10.62
C LYS A 109 1.43 -24.15 -10.27
N PRO A 110 1.51 -25.11 -9.33
CA PRO A 110 0.30 -25.76 -8.82
C PRO A 110 -0.61 -24.75 -8.14
N THR A 111 -1.91 -24.98 -8.23
CA THR A 111 -2.90 -24.16 -7.51
C THR A 111 -2.72 -24.38 -6.00
N PRO A 112 -2.63 -23.31 -5.18
CA PRO A 112 -2.46 -23.45 -3.75
C PRO A 112 -3.72 -23.95 -3.05
N ASN A 113 -3.56 -24.41 -1.82
CA ASN A 113 -4.64 -24.86 -0.96
C ASN A 113 -5.62 -23.72 -0.62
N ASP A 114 -6.88 -24.11 -0.44
CA ASP A 114 -7.89 -23.25 0.18
C ASP A 114 -7.63 -23.13 1.68
N TRP A 115 -8.02 -21.99 2.26
CA TRP A 115 -7.96 -21.75 3.69
C TRP A 115 -9.33 -21.37 4.24
N VAL A 116 -9.72 -22.02 5.34
CA VAL A 116 -10.96 -21.70 6.04
C VAL A 116 -10.71 -21.55 7.53
N TYR A 117 -11.48 -20.70 8.19
CA TYR A 117 -11.58 -20.66 9.64
C TYR A 117 -12.86 -21.34 10.11
N VAL A 118 -12.72 -22.14 11.18
CA VAL A 118 -13.83 -22.82 11.83
C VAL A 118 -13.76 -22.54 13.34
N HIS A 119 -14.91 -22.71 13.99
CA HIS A 119 -15.01 -22.56 15.43
C HIS A 119 -14.13 -23.58 16.15
N ASN A 120 -13.51 -23.17 17.24
CA ASN A 120 -12.76 -24.02 18.14
C ASN A 120 -13.63 -24.36 19.36
N PHE A 121 -14.08 -25.58 19.46
CA PHE A 121 -14.95 -26.05 20.54
C PHE A 121 -14.26 -26.17 21.90
N VAL A 122 -12.91 -26.09 21.92
CA VAL A 122 -12.12 -26.09 23.17
C VAL A 122 -11.89 -24.67 23.68
N ASP A 123 -11.60 -23.74 22.76
CA ASP A 123 -11.39 -22.31 23.09
C ASP A 123 -11.98 -21.43 21.98
N ALA A 124 -13.16 -20.89 22.24
CA ALA A 124 -13.92 -20.09 21.28
C ALA A 124 -13.18 -18.83 20.82
N ARG A 125 -12.16 -18.37 21.56
CA ARG A 125 -11.38 -17.18 21.19
C ARG A 125 -10.38 -17.44 20.08
N THR A 126 -9.98 -18.71 19.88
CA THR A 126 -8.92 -19.09 18.94
C THR A 126 -9.48 -19.95 17.79
N PRO A 127 -10.19 -19.36 16.81
CA PRO A 127 -10.65 -20.07 15.61
C PRO A 127 -9.56 -20.88 14.94
N ILE A 128 -9.88 -22.09 14.51
CA ILE A 128 -8.93 -23.03 13.90
C ILE A 128 -8.80 -22.74 12.40
N ALA A 129 -7.56 -22.63 11.91
CA ALA A 129 -7.26 -22.55 10.50
C ALA A 129 -7.13 -23.96 9.90
N LEU A 130 -7.93 -24.27 8.87
CA LEU A 130 -7.86 -25.51 8.13
C LEU A 130 -7.36 -25.23 6.71
N ASP A 131 -6.42 -26.06 6.25
CA ASP A 131 -5.91 -26.11 4.90
C ASP A 131 -6.56 -27.25 4.12
N LEU A 132 -7.11 -26.95 2.95
CA LEU A 132 -7.79 -27.91 2.08
C LEU A 132 -7.28 -27.80 0.64
N PRO A 133 -7.31 -28.85 -0.15
CA PRO A 133 -7.05 -28.76 -1.59
C PRO A 133 -7.94 -27.71 -2.27
N ALA A 134 -7.44 -27.15 -3.36
CA ALA A 134 -8.14 -26.10 -4.13
C ALA A 134 -9.59 -26.50 -4.46
N GLY A 135 -10.53 -25.60 -4.21
CA GLY A 135 -11.97 -25.76 -4.43
C GLY A 135 -12.72 -26.46 -3.30
N MET A 136 -12.01 -27.16 -2.40
CA MET A 136 -12.66 -27.90 -1.31
C MET A 136 -13.11 -27.02 -0.15
N GLY A 137 -12.57 -25.81 0.01
CA GLY A 137 -13.00 -24.89 1.07
C GLY A 137 -14.46 -24.47 0.94
N LYS A 138 -14.87 -24.04 -0.25
CA LYS A 138 -16.27 -23.70 -0.56
C LYS A 138 -17.17 -24.94 -0.47
N GLN A 139 -16.65 -26.09 -0.89
CA GLN A 139 -17.40 -27.34 -0.83
C GLN A 139 -17.66 -27.78 0.62
N LEU A 140 -16.66 -27.67 1.51
CA LEU A 140 -16.83 -27.94 2.94
C LEU A 140 -17.88 -27.01 3.56
N ALA A 141 -17.84 -25.72 3.23
CA ALA A 141 -18.82 -24.75 3.74
C ALA A 141 -20.26 -25.11 3.33
N GLU A 142 -20.48 -25.50 2.08
CA GLU A 142 -21.83 -25.89 1.61
C GLU A 142 -22.26 -27.26 2.14
N ASP A 143 -21.33 -28.20 2.28
CA ASP A 143 -21.59 -29.52 2.87
C ASP A 143 -22.02 -29.40 4.35
N VAL A 144 -21.29 -28.59 5.14
CA VAL A 144 -21.63 -28.35 6.56
C VAL A 144 -22.98 -27.63 6.67
N LYS A 145 -23.24 -26.68 5.79
CA LYS A 145 -24.52 -25.98 5.73
C LYS A 145 -25.68 -26.94 5.43
N THR A 146 -25.52 -27.75 4.41
CA THR A 146 -26.52 -28.75 4.00
C THR A 146 -26.74 -29.79 5.12
N PHE A 147 -25.64 -30.24 5.72
CA PHE A 147 -25.68 -31.14 6.88
C PHE A 147 -26.45 -30.52 8.04
N TRP A 148 -26.15 -29.28 8.44
CA TRP A 148 -26.88 -28.64 9.53
C TRP A 148 -28.37 -28.49 9.27
N LEU A 149 -28.74 -27.94 8.10
CA LEU A 149 -30.17 -27.75 7.74
C LEU A 149 -30.94 -29.09 7.75
N THR A 150 -30.29 -30.14 7.26
CA THR A 150 -30.90 -31.49 7.25
C THR A 150 -30.99 -32.06 8.66
N THR A 151 -29.95 -31.89 9.47
CA THR A 151 -29.89 -32.31 10.86
C THR A 151 -30.98 -31.63 11.68
N LYS A 152 -31.06 -30.30 11.63
CA LYS A 152 -32.09 -29.53 12.36
C LYS A 152 -33.50 -30.02 12.04
N ARG A 153 -33.77 -30.22 10.74
CA ARG A 153 -35.07 -30.73 10.29
C ARG A 153 -35.36 -32.16 10.80
N GLN A 154 -34.38 -33.05 10.71
CA GLN A 154 -34.56 -34.44 11.14
C GLN A 154 -34.63 -34.55 12.68
N LEU A 155 -33.85 -33.81 13.42
CA LEU A 155 -33.95 -33.77 14.87
C LEU A 155 -35.33 -33.29 15.31
N ASN A 156 -35.81 -32.14 14.77
CA ASN A 156 -37.14 -31.63 15.08
C ASN A 156 -38.25 -32.65 14.75
N GLN A 157 -38.14 -33.37 13.64
CA GLN A 157 -39.11 -34.42 13.31
C GLN A 157 -39.06 -35.60 14.26
N ARG A 158 -37.85 -36.08 14.64
CA ARG A 158 -37.70 -37.23 15.52
C ARG A 158 -38.10 -36.94 16.95
N PHE A 159 -37.78 -35.76 17.47
CA PHE A 159 -38.15 -35.34 18.81
C PHE A 159 -39.67 -35.01 18.95
N ARG A 160 -40.35 -34.79 17.83
CA ARG A 160 -41.82 -34.69 17.78
C ARG A 160 -42.52 -35.98 17.48
N SER A 161 -41.79 -37.08 17.24
CA SER A 161 -42.39 -38.37 16.88
C SER A 161 -43.12 -39.01 18.05
N GLU A 162 -44.24 -39.75 17.80
CA GLU A 162 -45.01 -40.46 18.82
C GLU A 162 -44.14 -41.43 19.61
N HIS A 163 -43.20 -42.09 18.93
CA HIS A 163 -42.32 -43.04 19.58
C HIS A 163 -41.38 -42.43 20.62
N TYR A 164 -40.87 -41.24 20.34
CA TYR A 164 -40.04 -40.46 21.31
C TYR A 164 -40.90 -39.96 22.45
N GLN A 165 -42.08 -39.37 22.15
CA GLN A 165 -42.98 -38.83 23.15
C GLN A 165 -43.44 -39.96 24.12
N SER A 166 -43.74 -41.15 23.61
CA SER A 166 -44.11 -42.34 24.40
C SER A 166 -42.96 -42.75 25.35
N LYS A 167 -41.72 -42.69 24.90
CA LYS A 167 -40.57 -43.00 25.81
C LYS A 167 -40.37 -41.93 26.88
N VAL A 168 -40.50 -40.67 26.55
CA VAL A 168 -40.42 -39.57 27.51
C VAL A 168 -41.56 -39.72 28.55
N GLU A 169 -42.78 -40.04 28.07
CA GLU A 169 -43.93 -40.26 28.93
C GLU A 169 -43.73 -41.48 29.84
N ALA A 170 -43.12 -42.54 29.32
CA ALA A 170 -42.78 -43.70 30.15
C ALA A 170 -41.78 -43.37 31.25
N ILE A 171 -40.73 -42.61 30.95
CA ILE A 171 -39.76 -42.11 31.94
C ILE A 171 -40.45 -41.24 32.96
N LYS A 172 -41.30 -40.27 32.55
CA LYS A 172 -42.05 -39.42 33.44
C LYS A 172 -42.98 -40.20 34.35
N ASN A 173 -43.67 -41.20 33.82
CA ASN A 173 -44.56 -42.08 34.60
C ASN A 173 -43.77 -42.92 35.64
N GLU A 174 -42.57 -43.40 35.27
CA GLU A 174 -41.70 -44.12 36.15
C GLU A 174 -41.22 -43.23 37.32
N ILE A 175 -40.87 -41.97 37.03
CA ILE A 175 -40.50 -40.98 38.03
C ILE A 175 -41.67 -40.72 38.97
N SER A 176 -42.84 -40.35 38.41
CA SER A 176 -44.01 -40.07 39.20
C SER A 176 -44.44 -41.24 40.10
N LEU A 177 -44.23 -42.47 39.61
CA LEU A 177 -44.52 -43.66 40.41
C LEU A 177 -43.49 -43.81 41.58
N ARG A 178 -42.22 -43.55 41.31
CA ARG A 178 -41.18 -43.60 42.37
C ARG A 178 -41.38 -42.46 43.39
N GLU A 179 -41.66 -41.27 42.94
CA GLU A 179 -41.96 -40.13 43.81
C GLU A 179 -43.17 -40.44 44.66
N GLU A 180 -44.26 -40.97 44.07
CA GLU A 180 -45.46 -41.39 44.78
C GLU A 180 -45.17 -42.47 45.85
N GLN A 181 -44.34 -43.44 45.54
CA GLN A 181 -43.90 -44.46 46.49
C GLN A 181 -43.12 -43.86 47.64
N VAL A 182 -42.22 -42.93 47.41
CA VAL A 182 -41.44 -42.26 48.45
C VAL A 182 -42.35 -41.37 49.32
N TYR A 183 -43.25 -40.64 48.70
CA TYR A 183 -44.25 -39.83 49.44
C TYR A 183 -45.19 -40.68 50.25
N HIS A 184 -45.66 -41.83 49.71
CA HIS A 184 -46.54 -42.79 50.37
C HIS A 184 -45.86 -43.42 51.61
N ALA A 185 -44.62 -43.85 51.45
CA ALA A 185 -43.83 -44.45 52.50
C ALA A 185 -43.64 -43.42 53.67
N LEU A 186 -43.33 -42.22 53.34
CA LEU A 186 -43.14 -41.14 54.31
C LEU A 186 -44.49 -40.72 54.99
N HIS A 187 -45.58 -40.77 54.30
CA HIS A 187 -46.93 -40.53 54.82
C HIS A 187 -47.37 -41.65 55.80
N GLU A 188 -47.13 -42.90 55.49
CA GLU A 188 -47.42 -44.03 56.38
C GLU A 188 -46.53 -43.97 57.67
N GLU A 189 -45.24 -43.59 57.48
CA GLU A 189 -44.35 -43.41 58.60
C GLU A 189 -44.84 -42.24 59.50
N GLY A 190 -45.28 -41.11 58.86
CA GLY A 190 -45.84 -39.97 59.61
C GLY A 190 -47.10 -40.28 60.40
N LYS A 191 -47.95 -41.16 59.88
CA LYS A 191 -49.17 -41.60 60.59
C LYS A 191 -48.86 -42.27 61.91
N GLN A 192 -47.77 -43.03 62.03
CA GLN A 192 -47.34 -43.66 63.30
C GLN A 192 -47.08 -42.62 64.41
N TYR A 193 -46.76 -41.36 64.02
CA TYR A 193 -46.50 -40.28 64.95
C TYR A 193 -47.63 -39.22 64.97
N SER A 194 -48.80 -39.55 64.37
CA SER A 194 -49.96 -38.68 64.29
C SER A 194 -49.65 -37.36 63.51
N LEU A 195 -48.84 -37.48 62.43
CA LEU A 195 -48.46 -36.39 61.54
C LEU A 195 -48.95 -36.70 60.14
N ALA A 196 -49.46 -35.71 59.46
CA ALA A 196 -49.84 -35.77 58.06
C ALA A 196 -48.83 -34.99 57.19
N LEU A 197 -48.46 -35.49 56.03
CA LEU A 197 -47.58 -34.84 55.08
C LEU A 197 -48.39 -33.83 54.21
N ALA A 198 -47.95 -32.60 54.15
CA ALA A 198 -48.56 -31.53 53.33
C ALA A 198 -47.49 -30.76 52.59
N LEU A 199 -47.90 -30.04 51.52
CA LEU A 199 -47.00 -29.11 50.81
C LEU A 199 -47.15 -27.68 51.33
N ARG A 200 -46.02 -27.02 51.55
CA ARG A 200 -46.00 -25.61 51.97
C ARG A 200 -46.39 -24.73 50.79
N PRO A 201 -47.35 -23.84 50.89
CA PRO A 201 -47.84 -23.02 49.80
C PRO A 201 -46.81 -22.03 49.21
N SER A 202 -45.81 -21.62 50.02
CA SER A 202 -44.83 -20.61 49.63
C SER A 202 -43.70 -21.11 48.72
N ASP A 203 -43.33 -22.40 48.85
CA ASP A 203 -42.19 -22.98 48.17
C ASP A 203 -42.40 -24.41 47.70
N ASN A 204 -43.62 -24.91 47.82
CA ASN A 204 -44.01 -26.29 47.44
C ASN A 204 -43.18 -27.40 48.12
N LYS A 205 -42.53 -27.09 49.21
CA LYS A 205 -41.74 -28.07 49.95
C LYS A 205 -42.61 -28.92 50.88
N PRO A 206 -42.35 -30.24 50.96
CA PRO A 206 -43.10 -31.08 51.85
C PRO A 206 -42.82 -30.73 53.31
N ILE A 207 -43.84 -30.69 54.11
CA ILE A 207 -43.80 -30.47 55.59
C ILE A 207 -44.74 -31.41 56.29
N PHE A 208 -44.47 -31.69 57.57
CA PHE A 208 -45.40 -32.42 58.44
C PHE A 208 -46.29 -31.49 59.21
N ILE A 209 -47.60 -31.72 59.15
CA ILE A 209 -48.64 -31.06 59.94
C ILE A 209 -49.29 -32.07 60.87
N LYS A 210 -49.82 -31.62 61.99
CA LYS A 210 -50.47 -32.49 62.96
C LYS A 210 -51.80 -32.99 62.40
N SER A 211 -52.03 -34.28 62.32
CA SER A 211 -53.29 -34.85 61.89
C SER A 211 -54.22 -35.13 63.11
N ASP A 212 -55.33 -34.38 63.17
CA ASP A 212 -56.38 -34.68 64.15
C ASP A 212 -57.21 -35.87 63.59
N PHE A 213 -56.77 -37.08 63.89
CA PHE A 213 -57.58 -38.28 63.73
C PHE A 213 -58.43 -38.48 64.95
N SER A 214 -59.65 -37.96 64.96
CA SER A 214 -60.67 -38.44 65.87
C SER A 214 -61.35 -39.63 65.26
N ASP A 215 -61.05 -40.83 65.77
CA ASP A 215 -61.86 -42.01 65.60
C ASP A 215 -63.25 -41.80 66.12
N ASN A 216 -64.23 -41.61 65.25
CA ASN A 216 -65.63 -41.84 65.70
C ASN A 216 -66.16 -42.95 64.75
N ARG A 217 -66.15 -44.18 65.34
CA ARG A 217 -67.15 -45.17 65.06
C ARG A 217 -68.46 -44.75 65.73
N ALA A 218 -69.54 -44.67 65.04
CA ALA A 218 -70.81 -45.32 65.17
C ALA A 218 -71.93 -44.60 64.41
N ASP A 219 -72.61 -45.37 63.65
CA ASP A 219 -74.07 -45.38 63.38
C ASP A 219 -74.71 -44.18 62.67
N GLY A 220 -75.19 -44.42 61.54
CA GLY A 220 -76.57 -44.22 61.10
C GLY A 220 -77.05 -42.91 60.66
N ASN A 221 -77.49 -42.87 59.39
CA ASN A 221 -78.61 -42.07 58.91
C ASN A 221 -78.55 -40.55 58.67
N ASP A 222 -78.80 -40.32 57.44
CA ASP A 222 -79.60 -39.19 56.88
C ASP A 222 -78.98 -37.78 56.70
N ASN A 223 -78.96 -37.49 55.47
CA ASN A 223 -79.34 -36.25 54.83
C ASN A 223 -78.91 -34.87 55.45
N ASP A 224 -78.37 -34.16 54.56
CA ASP A 224 -78.54 -32.73 54.35
C ASP A 224 -77.40 -31.76 54.78
N SER A 225 -77.13 -31.01 53.79
CA SER A 225 -76.62 -29.64 53.79
C SER A 225 -75.10 -29.44 54.03
N TYR A 226 -74.57 -29.05 52.93
CA TYR A 226 -73.32 -28.23 52.80
C TYR A 226 -73.34 -27.08 53.84
N ASN A 227 -72.28 -26.88 54.48
CA ASN A 227 -71.72 -25.57 54.76
C ASN A 227 -70.25 -25.63 54.91
N ASP A 228 -69.63 -24.76 54.15
CA ASP A 228 -68.25 -24.50 54.07
C ASP A 228 -67.66 -24.18 55.46
N ILE A 229 -66.61 -24.93 55.82
CA ILE A 229 -65.66 -24.46 56.84
C ILE A 229 -64.31 -24.34 56.09
N GLU A 230 -63.95 -23.14 55.75
CA GLU A 230 -62.62 -22.81 55.30
C GLU A 230 -61.58 -23.26 56.31
N PRO A 231 -60.50 -23.98 55.85
CA PRO A 231 -59.35 -24.28 56.71
C PRO A 231 -58.54 -22.98 56.84
N SER A 232 -58.42 -22.49 58.05
CA SER A 232 -57.75 -21.21 58.40
C SER A 232 -56.23 -21.18 58.24
N ASP A 233 -55.59 -22.15 57.59
CA ASP A 233 -54.16 -22.11 57.30
C ASP A 233 -53.87 -22.88 55.98
N GLY A 234 -53.92 -22.22 54.89
CA GLY A 234 -53.58 -22.51 53.45
C GLY A 234 -52.70 -23.70 53.05
N TYR A 235 -52.83 -24.86 53.66
CA TYR A 235 -52.06 -26.04 53.36
C TYR A 235 -52.88 -27.04 52.51
N LEU A 236 -52.27 -27.48 51.39
CA LEU A 236 -52.83 -28.49 50.49
C LEU A 236 -52.51 -29.90 50.96
N SER A 237 -53.49 -30.70 51.32
CA SER A 237 -53.35 -32.11 51.66
C SER A 237 -53.05 -32.97 50.42
N ILE A 238 -52.04 -33.81 50.44
CA ILE A 238 -51.76 -34.74 49.37
C ILE A 238 -52.75 -35.95 49.52
N LYS A 239 -53.82 -35.99 48.70
CA LYS A 239 -54.70 -37.15 48.56
C LYS A 239 -54.14 -38.03 47.45
N PRO A 240 -54.15 -39.36 47.58
CA PRO A 240 -53.78 -40.23 46.42
C PRO A 240 -54.80 -40.07 45.30
N ALA A 241 -54.30 -39.86 44.12
CA ALA A 241 -55.08 -39.59 42.91
C ALA A 241 -55.80 -40.82 42.48
N ASN A 242 -57.11 -40.84 42.64
CA ASN A 242 -58.04 -41.76 41.93
C ASN A 242 -58.53 -41.01 40.66
N LYS A 243 -58.14 -41.49 39.50
CA LYS A 243 -58.74 -41.28 38.19
C LYS A 243 -59.13 -39.87 37.79
N LEU A 244 -58.20 -39.15 37.12
CA LEU A 244 -58.53 -37.98 36.33
C LEU A 244 -58.81 -38.36 34.87
N GLY A 245 -60.09 -38.01 34.48
CA GLY A 245 -60.55 -38.21 33.13
C GLY A 245 -59.83 -37.39 32.11
N ARG A 246 -59.73 -37.97 30.93
CA ARG A 246 -59.22 -37.38 29.70
C ARG A 246 -59.89 -36.04 29.41
N GLN A 247 -59.17 -34.97 29.49
CA GLN A 247 -59.45 -33.77 28.73
C GLN A 247 -58.43 -33.60 27.61
N LYS A 248 -58.96 -33.66 26.36
CA LYS A 248 -58.17 -33.30 25.20
C LYS A 248 -57.92 -31.79 25.22
N SER A 249 -56.70 -31.32 25.34
CA SER A 249 -56.30 -29.98 24.97
C SER A 249 -55.16 -30.05 23.98
N SER A 250 -55.43 -29.51 22.80
CA SER A 250 -54.49 -29.23 21.75
C SER A 250 -53.52 -28.08 22.22
N GLY A 251 -52.26 -28.35 22.30
CA GLY A 251 -51.31 -27.28 22.60
C GLY A 251 -49.93 -27.88 22.95
N LYS A 252 -48.92 -27.40 22.34
CA LYS A 252 -47.50 -27.70 22.46
C LYS A 252 -47.10 -28.21 23.83
N ALA A 253 -46.51 -29.42 23.87
CA ALA A 253 -45.95 -29.97 25.12
C ALA A 253 -44.70 -29.19 25.50
N PRO A 254 -44.61 -28.62 26.68
CA PRO A 254 -43.40 -28.00 27.17
C PRO A 254 -42.34 -29.07 27.45
N VAL A 255 -41.17 -28.90 26.89
CA VAL A 255 -39.97 -29.62 27.36
C VAL A 255 -39.57 -28.96 28.67
N LEU A 256 -39.38 -29.80 29.71
CA LEU A 256 -38.98 -29.30 31.04
C LEU A 256 -37.64 -28.55 30.95
N PRO A 257 -37.55 -27.32 31.46
CA PRO A 257 -36.27 -26.65 31.53
C PRO A 257 -35.38 -27.27 32.58
N LEU A 258 -34.21 -27.72 32.17
CA LEU A 258 -33.12 -28.04 33.10
C LEU A 258 -32.68 -26.77 33.81
N LYS A 259 -32.85 -26.69 35.13
CA LYS A 259 -32.21 -25.62 35.91
C LYS A 259 -30.70 -25.80 35.82
N ALA A 260 -30.05 -24.90 35.15
CA ALA A 260 -28.60 -24.78 35.14
C ALA A 260 -28.11 -24.51 36.57
N ASN A 261 -27.35 -25.43 37.12
CA ASN A 261 -26.53 -25.19 38.32
C ASN A 261 -25.48 -24.14 37.99
N GLN A 262 -25.74 -22.90 38.36
CA GLN A 262 -24.72 -21.90 38.46
C GLN A 262 -23.86 -22.18 39.68
N THR A 263 -22.70 -22.76 39.51
CA THR A 263 -21.62 -22.70 40.48
C THR A 263 -21.00 -21.30 40.43
N SER A 264 -21.44 -20.43 41.28
CA SER A 264 -20.77 -19.18 41.56
C SER A 264 -19.68 -19.42 42.61
N SER A 265 -18.45 -19.39 42.16
CA SER A 265 -17.29 -19.23 43.04
C SER A 265 -17.17 -17.77 43.46
N THR A 266 -17.59 -17.43 44.65
CA THR A 266 -17.26 -16.17 45.30
C THR A 266 -16.08 -16.36 46.22
N THR A 267 -15.00 -15.73 45.87
CA THR A 267 -13.87 -15.49 46.78
C THR A 267 -14.19 -14.40 47.77
N THR A 268 -13.96 -14.75 49.01
CA THR A 268 -14.02 -13.93 50.22
C THR A 268 -13.03 -12.76 50.20
N SER A 269 -13.47 -11.60 50.61
CA SER A 269 -12.60 -10.68 51.36
C SER A 269 -13.35 -10.09 52.57
N ALA A 270 -12.72 -10.27 53.69
CA ALA A 270 -13.16 -9.84 54.99
C ALA A 270 -13.01 -8.33 55.22
N SER A 271 -13.92 -7.75 55.99
CA SER A 271 -13.54 -6.71 56.93
C SER A 271 -14.57 -6.57 58.05
N ASN A 272 -14.04 -6.58 59.25
CA ASN A 272 -14.64 -6.35 60.56
C ASN A 272 -15.47 -5.08 60.69
N ASN A 273 -16.52 -5.11 61.51
CA ASN A 273 -16.49 -4.48 62.83
C ASN A 273 -17.86 -4.57 63.55
N THR A 274 -17.89 -5.18 64.66
CA THR A 274 -18.16 -4.77 66.07
C THR A 274 -19.48 -4.12 66.41
N SER A 275 -20.01 -4.70 67.44
CA SER A 275 -20.57 -4.20 68.68
C SER A 275 -22.10 -4.08 68.70
N SER A 276 -22.66 -4.77 69.58
CA SER A 276 -22.95 -4.70 70.98
C SER A 276 -24.40 -4.59 71.28
N ALA A 277 -24.78 -5.45 72.10
CA ALA A 277 -25.44 -5.27 73.39
C ALA A 277 -26.98 -5.34 73.47
N THR A 278 -27.37 -6.43 74.13
CA THR A 278 -28.27 -6.51 75.29
C THR A 278 -29.62 -5.77 75.29
N ASN A 279 -30.69 -6.50 75.41
CA ASN A 279 -31.38 -6.44 76.65
C ASN A 279 -32.45 -7.54 76.83
N GLN A 280 -32.38 -8.16 78.00
CA GLN A 280 -33.40 -9.02 78.58
C GLN A 280 -34.71 -8.27 78.83
N ALA A 281 -35.79 -8.96 78.63
CA ALA A 281 -36.96 -8.80 79.55
C ALA A 281 -37.75 -10.11 79.59
N SER A 282 -37.67 -10.75 80.70
CA SER A 282 -38.50 -11.85 81.17
C SER A 282 -39.88 -11.35 81.46
N PHE A 283 -40.89 -12.08 81.02
CA PHE A 283 -42.15 -12.23 81.83
C PHE A 283 -42.70 -13.61 81.50
N GLY A 284 -42.71 -14.41 82.53
CA GLY A 284 -43.34 -15.69 82.59
C GLY A 284 -44.86 -15.55 82.76
N LEU A 285 -45.49 -16.57 82.26
CA LEU A 285 -46.69 -17.17 82.88
C LEU A 285 -46.92 -18.51 82.12
N THR A 286 -46.78 -19.60 82.88
CA THR A 286 -47.29 -20.91 82.49
C THR A 286 -48.83 -20.90 82.54
N PRO A 287 -49.48 -21.72 81.73
CA PRO A 287 -50.21 -22.84 82.28
C PRO A 287 -49.82 -24.17 81.60
N LYS A 288 -49.78 -25.15 82.49
CA LYS A 288 -49.63 -26.59 82.16
C LYS A 288 -50.72 -27.06 81.20
N SER A 289 -50.33 -27.66 80.11
CA SER A 289 -51.16 -28.62 79.40
C SER A 289 -50.30 -29.83 79.04
N PRO A 290 -50.77 -31.01 79.31
CA PRO A 290 -50.03 -32.28 79.27
C PRO A 290 -50.14 -32.85 77.80
N TYR A 291 -49.22 -32.68 77.01
CA TYR A 291 -48.83 -33.56 75.94
C TYR A 291 -47.49 -33.04 75.36
N VAL A 292 -46.39 -33.42 76.00
CA VAL A 292 -45.10 -33.34 75.46
C VAL A 292 -45.02 -34.42 74.36
N ALA A 293 -45.41 -34.10 73.17
CA ALA A 293 -44.96 -34.87 72.04
C ALA A 293 -43.46 -34.78 72.00
N ASN A 294 -42.82 -35.94 72.10
CA ASN A 294 -41.41 -36.18 72.35
C ASN A 294 -40.56 -35.32 71.43
N TYR A 295 -39.74 -34.44 71.85
CA TYR A 295 -38.88 -33.54 71.08
C TYR A 295 -37.95 -34.38 70.19
N GLN A 296 -37.74 -35.69 70.52
CA GLN A 296 -37.01 -36.66 69.77
C GLN A 296 -37.76 -37.11 68.47
N ASP A 297 -39.07 -37.27 68.57
CA ASP A 297 -39.88 -37.70 67.39
C ASP A 297 -40.01 -36.63 66.34
N LYS A 298 -40.11 -35.37 66.73
CA LYS A 298 -40.14 -34.23 65.85
C LYS A 298 -38.78 -34.04 65.12
N ASN A 299 -37.68 -34.26 65.82
CA ASN A 299 -36.34 -34.20 65.23
C ASN A 299 -36.10 -35.38 64.30
N HIS A 300 -36.60 -36.59 64.63
CA HIS A 300 -36.52 -37.77 63.79
C HIS A 300 -37.24 -37.51 62.43
N MET A 301 -38.49 -37.05 62.50
CA MET A 301 -39.28 -36.77 61.29
C MET A 301 -38.75 -35.59 60.45
N GLN A 302 -38.18 -34.59 61.10
CA GLN A 302 -37.48 -33.50 60.39
C GLN A 302 -36.22 -33.97 59.68
N LYS A 303 -35.50 -34.94 60.30
CA LYS A 303 -34.34 -35.58 59.65
C LYS A 303 -34.79 -36.48 58.50
N ARG A 304 -35.89 -37.21 58.62
CA ARG A 304 -36.50 -38.01 57.53
C ARG A 304 -36.98 -37.11 56.37
N LEU A 305 -37.57 -35.94 56.69
CA LEU A 305 -37.95 -34.99 55.67
C LEU A 305 -36.74 -34.48 54.87
N SER A 306 -35.64 -34.20 55.59
CA SER A 306 -34.38 -33.82 54.93
C SER A 306 -33.82 -34.96 54.06
N GLN A 307 -33.93 -36.20 54.49
CA GLN A 307 -33.51 -37.37 53.69
C GLN A 307 -34.42 -37.55 52.48
N LEU A 308 -35.73 -37.38 52.62
CA LEU A 308 -36.68 -37.41 51.52
C LEU A 308 -36.33 -36.37 50.43
N THR A 309 -35.99 -35.15 50.83
CA THR A 309 -35.57 -34.11 49.86
C THR A 309 -34.37 -34.57 49.07
N VAL A 310 -33.38 -35.22 49.70
CA VAL A 310 -32.21 -35.80 49.00
C VAL A 310 -32.60 -36.99 48.10
N GLU A 311 -33.52 -37.83 48.56
CA GLU A 311 -34.03 -38.98 47.77
C GLU A 311 -34.79 -38.50 46.54
N LEU A 312 -35.59 -37.46 46.64
CA LEU A 312 -36.31 -36.85 45.51
C LEU A 312 -35.34 -36.16 44.53
N GLU A 313 -34.37 -35.39 45.05
CA GLU A 313 -33.29 -34.83 44.22
C GLU A 313 -32.51 -35.95 43.47
N GLN A 314 -32.24 -37.07 44.14
CA GLN A 314 -31.59 -38.21 43.46
C GLN A 314 -32.45 -38.85 42.36
N ILE A 315 -33.79 -39.00 42.59
CA ILE A 315 -34.73 -39.54 41.59
C ILE A 315 -34.79 -38.55 40.39
N GLU A 316 -34.87 -37.26 40.66
CA GLU A 316 -34.87 -36.23 39.63
C GLU A 316 -33.55 -36.18 38.82
N ASP A 317 -32.40 -36.35 39.49
CA ASP A 317 -31.08 -36.42 38.83
C ASP A 317 -30.94 -37.70 37.99
N GLU A 318 -31.35 -38.88 38.51
CA GLU A 318 -31.35 -40.17 37.73
C GLU A 318 -32.28 -40.06 36.52
N ALA A 319 -33.37 -39.37 36.66
CA ALA A 319 -34.32 -39.17 35.59
C ALA A 319 -33.78 -38.22 34.51
N ASN A 320 -33.16 -37.12 34.92
CA ASN A 320 -32.51 -36.19 34.06
C ASN A 320 -31.35 -36.87 33.27
N GLN A 321 -30.55 -37.70 33.96
CA GLN A 321 -29.50 -38.49 33.32
C GLN A 321 -30.09 -39.50 32.30
N THR A 322 -31.20 -40.18 32.62
CA THR A 322 -31.85 -41.12 31.70
C THR A 322 -32.43 -40.40 30.48
N LEU A 323 -33.06 -39.25 30.68
CA LEU A 323 -33.60 -38.43 29.60
C LEU A 323 -32.48 -37.89 28.71
N GLN A 324 -31.41 -37.41 29.29
CA GLN A 324 -30.21 -36.94 28.58
C GLN A 324 -29.58 -38.08 27.78
N ALA A 325 -29.44 -39.28 28.34
CA ALA A 325 -28.95 -40.46 27.67
C ALA A 325 -29.85 -40.85 26.47
N LEU A 326 -31.18 -40.71 26.61
CA LEU A 326 -32.13 -40.91 25.54
C LEU A 326 -31.94 -39.86 24.42
N HIS A 327 -31.81 -38.61 24.78
CA HIS A 327 -31.55 -37.53 23.84
C HIS A 327 -30.26 -37.73 23.05
N HIS A 328 -29.15 -38.04 23.74
CA HIS A 328 -27.85 -38.34 23.13
C HIS A 328 -27.91 -39.55 22.21
N SER A 329 -28.57 -40.65 22.64
CA SER A 329 -28.68 -41.86 21.82
C SER A 329 -29.50 -41.66 20.55
N LEU A 330 -30.62 -40.92 20.65
CA LEU A 330 -31.46 -40.56 19.51
C LEU A 330 -30.72 -39.63 18.55
N THR A 331 -30.02 -38.64 19.06
CA THR A 331 -29.22 -37.71 18.28
C THR A 331 -28.10 -38.40 17.54
N ARG A 332 -27.28 -39.20 18.22
CA ARG A 332 -26.21 -40.03 17.58
C ARG A 332 -26.76 -40.90 16.47
N ARG A 333 -27.90 -41.57 16.71
CA ARG A 333 -28.56 -42.43 15.72
C ARG A 333 -29.08 -41.64 14.53
N THR A 334 -29.48 -40.39 14.72
CA THR A 334 -29.95 -39.51 13.66
C THR A 334 -28.78 -38.92 12.86
N LEU A 335 -27.70 -38.55 13.54
CA LEU A 335 -26.51 -37.96 12.91
C LEU A 335 -25.68 -38.95 12.11
N LYS A 336 -25.58 -40.21 12.60
CA LYS A 336 -24.71 -41.22 11.98
C LYS A 336 -24.85 -41.31 10.45
N PRO A 337 -26.05 -41.51 9.86
CA PRO A 337 -26.19 -41.62 8.40
C PRO A 337 -25.93 -40.35 7.65
N LEU A 338 -25.96 -39.19 8.33
CA LEU A 338 -25.67 -37.86 7.73
C LEU A 338 -24.17 -37.55 7.77
N MET A 339 -23.46 -38.02 8.80
CA MET A 339 -22.03 -37.79 9.00
C MET A 339 -21.14 -38.78 8.25
N GLU A 340 -21.55 -40.03 8.10
CA GLU A 340 -20.75 -41.07 7.40
C GLU A 340 -20.30 -40.58 6.00
N PRO A 341 -21.17 -40.05 5.13
CA PRO A 341 -20.76 -39.57 3.81
C PRO A 341 -19.74 -38.41 3.88
N LEU A 342 -19.83 -37.57 4.91
CA LEU A 342 -18.88 -36.50 5.12
C LEU A 342 -17.52 -37.00 5.60
N PHE A 343 -17.51 -37.96 6.53
CA PHE A 343 -16.27 -38.58 6.98
C PHE A 343 -15.57 -39.36 5.87
N ASP A 344 -16.30 -40.02 4.98
CA ASP A 344 -15.76 -40.72 3.82
C ASP A 344 -15.19 -39.72 2.80
N LYS A 345 -15.91 -38.62 2.54
CA LYS A 345 -15.48 -37.56 1.61
C LYS A 345 -14.19 -36.86 2.05
N TYR A 346 -14.04 -36.66 3.35
CA TYR A 346 -12.89 -35.93 3.94
C TYR A 346 -11.91 -36.84 4.67
N GLN A 347 -11.88 -38.17 4.34
CA GLN A 347 -11.06 -39.17 5.02
C GLN A 347 -9.56 -38.84 5.01
N ASP A 348 -9.06 -38.25 3.90
CA ASP A 348 -7.66 -37.92 3.70
C ASP A 348 -7.27 -36.60 4.37
N LEU A 349 -8.21 -35.89 5.00
CA LEU A 349 -8.01 -34.57 5.64
C LEU A 349 -8.24 -34.67 7.16
N PRO A 350 -7.24 -35.08 7.94
CA PRO A 350 -7.41 -35.40 9.37
C PRO A 350 -7.90 -34.21 10.20
N LYS A 351 -7.48 -32.98 9.88
CA LYS A 351 -7.94 -31.77 10.58
C LYS A 351 -9.42 -31.48 10.32
N VAL A 352 -9.87 -31.65 9.08
CA VAL A 352 -11.28 -31.47 8.71
C VAL A 352 -12.13 -32.53 9.36
N ARG A 353 -11.66 -33.77 9.34
CA ARG A 353 -12.35 -34.90 10.00
C ARG A 353 -12.50 -34.69 11.50
N LYS A 354 -11.45 -34.16 12.15
CA LYS A 354 -11.52 -33.78 13.56
C LYS A 354 -12.58 -32.71 13.80
N TYR A 355 -12.57 -31.65 13.02
CA TYR A 355 -13.58 -30.58 13.11
C TYR A 355 -15.00 -31.13 12.95
N LEU A 356 -15.24 -32.01 11.97
CA LEU A 356 -16.55 -32.64 11.78
C LEU A 356 -16.94 -33.51 12.98
N GLN A 357 -15.97 -34.22 13.61
CA GLN A 357 -16.20 -34.94 14.84
C GLN A 357 -16.57 -34.04 16.01
N ASP A 358 -15.86 -32.91 16.16
CA ASP A 358 -16.14 -31.90 17.18
C ASP A 358 -17.55 -31.32 16.99
N VAL A 359 -17.97 -31.04 15.74
CA VAL A 359 -19.34 -30.64 15.39
C VAL A 359 -20.37 -31.68 15.77
N HIS A 360 -20.10 -32.96 15.44
CA HIS A 360 -20.98 -34.08 15.83
C HIS A 360 -21.16 -34.12 17.34
N ASP A 361 -20.07 -34.06 18.10
CA ASP A 361 -20.10 -34.20 19.55
C ASP A 361 -20.76 -32.99 20.21
N ASP A 362 -20.55 -31.80 19.66
CA ASP A 362 -21.20 -30.59 20.12
C ASP A 362 -22.72 -30.62 19.91
N ILE A 363 -23.19 -31.10 18.74
CA ILE A 363 -24.63 -31.28 18.47
C ILE A 363 -25.25 -32.28 19.43
N VAL A 364 -24.55 -33.40 19.71
CA VAL A 364 -25.03 -34.42 20.66
C VAL A 364 -25.17 -33.81 22.05
N ASN A 365 -24.16 -33.08 22.51
CA ASN A 365 -24.11 -32.53 23.87
C ASN A 365 -25.09 -31.37 24.08
N HIS A 366 -25.46 -30.66 23.03
CA HIS A 366 -26.32 -29.45 23.12
C HIS A 366 -27.68 -29.63 22.42
N VAL A 367 -28.08 -30.89 22.14
CA VAL A 367 -29.30 -31.13 21.35
C VAL A 367 -30.56 -30.49 21.96
N GLU A 368 -30.66 -30.40 23.25
CA GLU A 368 -31.81 -29.81 23.95
C GLU A 368 -31.91 -28.31 23.68
N ARG A 369 -30.78 -27.60 23.72
CA ARG A 369 -30.69 -26.17 23.38
C ARG A 369 -31.03 -25.92 21.92
N ILE A 370 -30.58 -26.80 21.03
CA ILE A 370 -30.84 -26.72 19.57
C ILE A 370 -32.32 -26.88 19.23
N ILE A 371 -33.04 -27.74 19.96
CA ILE A 371 -34.47 -28.04 19.71
C ILE A 371 -35.36 -26.96 20.32
N ASN A 372 -35.02 -26.41 21.47
CA ASN A 372 -35.85 -25.40 22.17
C ASN A 372 -35.80 -24.02 21.53
N GLU A 373 -34.87 -23.75 20.65
CA GLU A 373 -34.67 -22.45 19.93
C GLU A 373 -34.58 -21.22 20.86
N ASP A 374 -34.32 -21.44 22.16
CA ASP A 374 -34.30 -20.38 23.17
C ASP A 374 -32.88 -19.83 23.40
N ASP A 375 -31.87 -20.37 22.71
CA ASP A 375 -30.46 -20.05 22.92
C ASP A 375 -29.87 -19.35 21.72
N GLU A 376 -29.39 -18.11 21.90
CA GLU A 376 -28.80 -17.27 20.85
C GLU A 376 -27.60 -17.91 20.17
N GLU A 377 -26.84 -18.80 20.87
CA GLU A 377 -25.67 -19.51 20.29
C GLU A 377 -26.05 -20.47 19.16
N PHE A 378 -27.28 -20.98 19.11
CA PHE A 378 -27.78 -21.91 18.10
C PHE A 378 -28.76 -21.30 17.11
N LEU A 379 -28.99 -19.99 17.22
CA LEU A 379 -29.74 -19.25 16.22
C LEU A 379 -28.90 -19.02 14.94
N PRO A 380 -29.56 -18.79 13.78
CA PRO A 380 -28.87 -18.40 12.57
C PRO A 380 -28.03 -17.15 12.79
N SER A 381 -26.79 -17.13 12.26
CA SER A 381 -25.96 -15.95 12.30
C SER A 381 -26.52 -14.85 11.38
N HIS A 382 -26.08 -13.61 11.56
CA HIS A 382 -26.54 -12.48 10.72
C HIS A 382 -26.29 -12.66 9.21
N PHE A 383 -25.36 -13.54 8.84
CA PHE A 383 -24.95 -13.74 7.45
C PHE A 383 -25.27 -15.15 6.91
N SER A 384 -25.80 -16.04 7.73
CA SER A 384 -26.02 -17.44 7.34
C SER A 384 -27.18 -18.08 8.10
N PRO A 385 -27.90 -19.02 7.49
CA PRO A 385 -28.85 -19.86 8.22
C PRO A 385 -28.21 -20.81 9.23
N LEU A 386 -26.86 -20.82 9.32
CA LEU A 386 -26.12 -21.60 10.31
C LEU A 386 -25.87 -20.77 11.57
N PRO A 387 -25.84 -21.43 12.74
CA PRO A 387 -25.23 -20.85 13.92
C PRO A 387 -23.76 -20.49 13.66
N ALA A 388 -23.27 -19.39 14.23
CA ALA A 388 -21.89 -18.95 14.04
C ALA A 388 -20.86 -20.03 14.41
N ARG A 389 -21.16 -20.88 15.41
CA ARG A 389 -20.27 -21.98 15.85
C ARG A 389 -20.13 -23.13 14.84
N TYR A 390 -21.03 -23.27 13.87
CA TYR A 390 -20.91 -24.24 12.79
C TYR A 390 -20.56 -23.62 11.45
N PHE A 391 -20.33 -22.30 11.43
CA PHE A 391 -20.01 -21.58 10.22
C PHE A 391 -18.59 -21.90 9.77
N VAL A 392 -18.42 -22.29 8.50
CA VAL A 392 -17.13 -22.45 7.85
C VAL A 392 -16.82 -21.19 7.08
N ASN A 393 -15.93 -20.38 7.59
CA ASN A 393 -15.55 -19.11 6.96
C ASN A 393 -14.42 -19.33 5.94
N VAL A 394 -14.74 -19.18 4.67
CA VAL A 394 -13.78 -19.36 3.56
C VAL A 394 -12.96 -18.09 3.39
N ILE A 395 -11.68 -18.16 3.75
CA ILE A 395 -10.73 -17.04 3.74
C ILE A 395 -10.03 -16.91 2.38
N ALA A 396 -9.58 -18.04 1.81
CA ALA A 396 -9.01 -18.08 0.48
C ALA A 396 -9.53 -19.34 -0.22
N SER A 397 -9.96 -19.19 -1.47
CA SER A 397 -10.45 -20.30 -2.28
C SER A 397 -10.02 -20.10 -3.73
N HIS A 398 -9.51 -21.16 -4.31
CA HIS A 398 -8.97 -21.20 -5.65
C HIS A 398 -9.74 -22.21 -6.51
N ALA A 399 -9.93 -21.89 -7.80
CA ALA A 399 -10.46 -22.88 -8.71
C ALA A 399 -9.39 -23.96 -8.98
N PRO A 400 -9.75 -25.24 -9.07
CA PRO A 400 -8.81 -26.27 -9.48
C PRO A 400 -8.13 -25.89 -10.80
N ASP A 401 -6.84 -26.15 -10.93
CA ASP A 401 -6.03 -25.90 -12.13
C ASP A 401 -5.90 -24.43 -12.56
N GLN A 402 -6.22 -23.49 -11.68
CA GLN A 402 -6.08 -22.05 -11.96
C GLN A 402 -4.60 -21.58 -11.97
N GLY A 403 -3.69 -22.37 -11.35
CA GLY A 403 -2.32 -21.96 -11.07
C GLY A 403 -2.21 -21.04 -9.86
N ALA A 404 -1.07 -20.39 -9.69
CA ALA A 404 -0.82 -19.51 -8.56
C ALA A 404 -1.62 -18.19 -8.66
N PRO A 405 -2.20 -17.66 -7.57
CA PRO A 405 -2.92 -16.40 -7.58
C PRO A 405 -1.98 -15.20 -7.78
N ILE A 406 -2.47 -14.19 -8.49
CA ILE A 406 -1.81 -12.88 -8.62
C ILE A 406 -2.78 -11.85 -8.07
N VAL A 407 -2.39 -11.19 -7.00
CA VAL A 407 -3.21 -10.19 -6.31
C VAL A 407 -2.53 -8.83 -6.42
N PHE A 408 -3.29 -7.85 -6.91
CA PHE A 408 -2.92 -6.43 -6.86
C PHE A 408 -3.71 -5.80 -5.73
N GLU A 409 -3.02 -5.10 -4.84
CA GLU A 409 -3.67 -4.38 -3.75
C GLU A 409 -3.35 -2.89 -3.88
N ASP A 410 -4.34 -2.15 -4.31
CA ASP A 410 -4.18 -0.71 -4.58
C ASP A 410 -4.38 0.14 -3.31
N LEU A 411 -5.01 -0.42 -2.26
CA LEU A 411 -5.24 0.21 -0.97
C LEU A 411 -4.62 -0.63 0.16
N PRO A 412 -3.30 -0.68 0.29
CA PRO A 412 -2.60 -1.60 1.17
C PRO A 412 -2.60 -1.16 2.63
N THR A 413 -3.77 -0.92 3.21
CA THR A 413 -3.90 -0.68 4.64
C THR A 413 -3.51 -1.91 5.44
N HIS A 414 -3.18 -1.76 6.72
CA HIS A 414 -2.89 -2.89 7.62
C HIS A 414 -4.02 -3.94 7.61
N LEU A 415 -5.27 -3.50 7.64
CA LEU A 415 -6.46 -4.35 7.62
C LEU A 415 -6.61 -5.08 6.28
N ASN A 416 -6.43 -4.37 5.16
CA ASN A 416 -6.54 -4.96 3.83
C ASN A 416 -5.41 -5.95 3.53
N LEU A 417 -4.22 -5.77 4.11
CA LEU A 417 -3.10 -6.69 3.93
C LEU A 417 -3.25 -7.96 4.78
N LEU A 418 -3.45 -7.80 6.08
CA LEU A 418 -3.40 -8.89 7.06
C LEU A 418 -4.78 -9.50 7.36
N GLY A 419 -5.86 -8.84 6.93
CA GLY A 419 -7.19 -9.18 7.36
C GLY A 419 -7.50 -8.69 8.77
N HIS A 420 -8.75 -8.79 9.15
CA HIS A 420 -9.24 -8.33 10.44
C HIS A 420 -10.48 -9.11 10.88
N VAL A 421 -10.86 -8.93 12.14
CA VAL A 421 -12.10 -9.46 12.70
C VAL A 421 -13.05 -8.29 12.88
N GLU A 422 -14.20 -8.35 12.20
CA GLU A 422 -15.28 -7.37 12.37
C GLU A 422 -15.99 -7.58 13.71
N GLN A 423 -16.60 -6.53 14.21
CA GLN A 423 -17.39 -6.54 15.44
C GLN A 423 -18.80 -6.04 15.14
N ILE A 424 -19.78 -6.68 15.76
CA ILE A 424 -21.18 -6.25 15.68
C ILE A 424 -21.58 -5.71 17.05
N THR A 425 -22.13 -4.51 17.06
CA THR A 425 -22.67 -3.91 18.28
C THR A 425 -24.19 -4.08 18.28
N HIS A 426 -24.70 -4.82 19.24
CA HIS A 426 -26.14 -4.99 19.46
C HIS A 426 -26.50 -4.56 20.88
N LEU A 427 -27.42 -3.62 21.03
CA LEU A 427 -27.87 -3.08 22.33
C LEU A 427 -26.72 -2.67 23.29
N GLY A 428 -25.61 -2.14 22.73
CA GLY A 428 -24.44 -1.72 23.50
C GLY A 428 -23.45 -2.85 23.85
N THR A 429 -23.77 -4.09 23.50
CA THR A 429 -22.83 -5.24 23.65
C THR A 429 -22.11 -5.47 22.33
N VAL A 430 -20.78 -5.54 22.41
CA VAL A 430 -19.94 -5.87 21.24
C VAL A 430 -19.75 -7.38 21.20
N SER A 431 -20.12 -7.99 20.09
CA SER A 431 -19.92 -9.42 19.82
C SER A 431 -19.10 -9.64 18.56
N THR A 432 -18.38 -10.76 18.53
CA THR A 432 -17.62 -11.22 17.38
C THR A 432 -17.66 -12.74 17.30
N ASP A 433 -17.62 -13.27 16.08
CA ASP A 433 -17.60 -14.71 15.84
C ASP A 433 -16.79 -15.06 14.59
N VAL A 434 -16.66 -16.35 14.28
CA VAL A 434 -15.86 -16.86 13.15
C VAL A 434 -16.34 -16.31 11.80
N SER A 435 -17.64 -16.01 11.64
CA SER A 435 -18.20 -15.49 10.38
C SER A 435 -17.78 -14.06 10.08
N LEU A 436 -17.26 -13.35 11.07
CA LEU A 436 -16.81 -11.95 11.00
C LEU A 436 -15.33 -11.80 10.67
N ILE A 437 -14.60 -12.88 10.50
CA ILE A 437 -13.20 -12.84 10.08
C ILE A 437 -13.14 -12.52 8.59
N ARG A 438 -12.42 -11.44 8.25
CA ARG A 438 -12.22 -10.95 6.88
C ARG A 438 -10.82 -11.22 6.39
N ALA A 439 -10.72 -11.76 5.18
CA ALA A 439 -9.46 -12.07 4.54
C ALA A 439 -8.74 -10.79 4.07
N GLY A 440 -7.44 -10.70 4.30
CA GLY A 440 -6.58 -9.69 3.67
C GLY A 440 -5.99 -10.19 2.35
N SER A 441 -5.28 -9.28 1.65
CA SER A 441 -4.62 -9.59 0.38
C SER A 441 -3.52 -10.63 0.52
N LEU A 442 -2.84 -10.71 1.68
CA LEU A 442 -1.87 -11.78 1.96
C LEU A 442 -2.52 -13.17 1.98
N HIS A 443 -3.75 -13.29 2.48
CA HIS A 443 -4.50 -14.54 2.43
C HIS A 443 -4.84 -14.92 0.99
N ARG A 444 -5.35 -13.97 0.20
CA ARG A 444 -5.74 -14.18 -1.20
C ARG A 444 -4.54 -14.47 -2.10
N ALA A 445 -3.37 -13.91 -1.77
CA ALA A 445 -2.12 -14.09 -2.53
C ALA A 445 -1.30 -15.30 -2.06
N ASN A 446 -1.73 -15.99 -1.00
CA ASN A 446 -0.96 -17.09 -0.41
C ASN A 446 -0.77 -18.23 -1.41
N GLY A 447 0.45 -18.71 -1.58
CA GLY A 447 0.88 -19.65 -2.62
C GLY A 447 1.17 -18.98 -3.98
N GLY A 448 1.09 -17.63 -4.08
CA GLY A 448 1.26 -16.90 -5.32
C GLY A 448 2.00 -15.58 -5.18
N TYR A 449 1.41 -14.51 -5.72
CA TYR A 449 2.06 -13.22 -5.92
C TYR A 449 1.19 -12.08 -5.38
N LEU A 450 1.82 -11.15 -4.66
CA LEU A 450 1.22 -9.90 -4.21
C LEU A 450 2.01 -8.73 -4.82
N VAL A 451 1.31 -7.86 -5.54
CA VAL A 451 1.89 -6.66 -6.15
C VAL A 451 1.32 -5.43 -5.48
N LEU A 452 2.20 -4.54 -5.03
CA LEU A 452 1.88 -3.34 -4.26
C LEU A 452 2.64 -2.13 -4.82
N GLU A 453 2.03 -0.95 -4.80
CA GLU A 453 2.74 0.31 -4.95
C GLU A 453 3.44 0.66 -3.63
N ALA A 454 4.75 0.90 -3.68
CA ALA A 454 5.56 1.15 -2.48
C ALA A 454 5.15 2.44 -1.77
N THR A 455 4.87 3.50 -2.51
CA THR A 455 4.40 4.78 -1.97
C THR A 455 3.11 4.59 -1.18
N ASN A 456 2.09 3.95 -1.79
CA ASN A 456 0.82 3.69 -1.12
C ASN A 456 1.01 2.84 0.15
N LEU A 457 1.91 1.84 0.10
CA LEU A 457 2.19 1.00 1.27
C LEU A 457 2.76 1.80 2.44
N LEU A 458 3.61 2.78 2.16
CA LEU A 458 4.27 3.61 3.18
C LEU A 458 3.37 4.73 3.72
N GLU A 459 2.37 5.17 2.94
CA GLU A 459 1.40 6.18 3.39
C GLU A 459 0.50 5.69 4.52
N TYR A 460 0.21 4.38 4.57
CA TYR A 460 -0.70 3.84 5.57
C TYR A 460 0.03 3.42 6.85
N PRO A 461 -0.38 3.95 8.01
CA PRO A 461 0.22 3.58 9.29
C PRO A 461 0.19 2.07 9.53
N TYR A 462 1.29 1.54 10.03
CA TYR A 462 1.48 0.11 10.38
C TYR A 462 1.40 -0.90 9.21
N ALA A 463 1.07 -0.47 7.99
CA ALA A 463 0.96 -1.36 6.84
C ALA A 463 2.31 -2.01 6.50
N TRP A 464 3.37 -1.20 6.40
CA TRP A 464 4.73 -1.67 6.18
C TRP A 464 5.22 -2.62 7.28
N GLN A 465 5.04 -2.23 8.58
CA GLN A 465 5.44 -3.08 9.70
C GLN A 465 4.68 -4.40 9.72
N GLY A 466 3.38 -4.36 9.41
CA GLY A 466 2.55 -5.56 9.31
C GLY A 466 3.01 -6.51 8.23
N LEU A 467 3.26 -5.99 7.02
CA LEU A 467 3.80 -6.76 5.90
C LEU A 467 5.17 -7.35 6.25
N LYS A 468 6.10 -6.54 6.76
CA LYS A 468 7.45 -6.96 7.15
C LYS A 468 7.40 -8.13 8.14
N ARG A 469 6.61 -8.02 9.21
CA ARG A 469 6.42 -9.09 10.21
C ARG A 469 5.87 -10.38 9.60
N ALA A 470 4.86 -10.26 8.73
CA ALA A 470 4.28 -11.42 8.07
C ALA A 470 5.29 -12.16 7.18
N LEU A 471 6.09 -11.42 6.42
CA LEU A 471 7.13 -11.97 5.54
C LEU A 471 8.28 -12.61 6.32
N GLN A 472 8.73 -11.98 7.42
CA GLN A 472 9.80 -12.52 8.27
C GLN A 472 9.36 -13.76 9.04
N SER A 473 8.16 -13.75 9.65
CA SER A 473 7.62 -14.88 10.41
C SER A 473 7.09 -16.01 9.52
N ARG A 474 6.86 -15.74 8.22
CA ARG A 474 6.15 -16.63 7.29
C ARG A 474 4.77 -17.04 7.79
N GLN A 475 4.09 -16.15 8.45
CA GLN A 475 2.76 -16.36 8.99
C GLN A 475 1.91 -15.12 8.84
N ILE A 476 0.65 -15.32 8.49
CA ILE A 476 -0.35 -14.27 8.55
C ILE A 476 -1.00 -14.36 9.92
N LYS A 477 -0.74 -13.38 10.75
CA LYS A 477 -1.36 -13.23 12.07
C LYS A 477 -2.26 -12.00 12.04
N MET A 478 -3.54 -12.22 12.23
CA MET A 478 -4.50 -11.13 12.42
C MET A 478 -4.33 -10.59 13.84
N SER A 479 -4.01 -9.31 13.95
CA SER A 479 -4.03 -8.59 15.22
C SER A 479 -4.95 -7.39 15.07
N SER A 480 -5.81 -7.12 16.05
CA SER A 480 -6.61 -5.91 16.00
C SER A 480 -5.70 -4.69 16.13
N LEU A 481 -5.95 -3.67 15.32
CA LEU A 481 -5.22 -2.40 15.42
C LEU A 481 -5.41 -1.77 16.81
N GLU A 482 -6.56 -1.98 17.40
CA GLU A 482 -6.93 -1.54 18.75
C GLU A 482 -6.06 -2.20 19.82
N GLN A 483 -5.75 -3.49 19.69
CA GLN A 483 -4.81 -4.19 20.59
C GLN A 483 -3.38 -3.68 20.41
N MET A 484 -2.97 -3.30 19.19
CA MET A 484 -1.65 -2.70 18.95
C MET A 484 -1.54 -1.29 19.54
N LEU A 485 -2.64 -0.55 19.57
CA LEU A 485 -2.70 0.82 20.09
C LEU A 485 -3.03 0.88 21.58
N THR A 486 -3.20 -0.26 22.27
CA THR A 486 -3.54 -0.37 23.69
C THR A 486 -4.82 0.40 24.11
N LEU A 487 -5.72 0.63 23.18
CA LEU A 487 -6.80 1.59 23.38
C LEU A 487 -8.10 1.03 23.95
N THR A 488 -8.25 -0.30 24.13
CA THR A 488 -9.35 -0.83 24.96
C THR A 488 -9.27 -2.35 25.09
N GLY A 489 -9.66 -2.86 26.27
CA GLY A 489 -9.73 -4.30 26.58
C GLY A 489 -10.98 -4.99 26.02
N SER A 490 -11.34 -4.77 24.75
CA SER A 490 -12.39 -5.55 24.12
C SER A 490 -11.90 -6.97 23.85
N ILE A 491 -12.70 -7.96 24.24
CA ILE A 491 -12.43 -9.36 23.96
C ILE A 491 -12.61 -9.57 22.46
N SER A 492 -11.48 -9.69 21.74
CA SER A 492 -11.47 -10.00 20.30
C SER A 492 -11.07 -11.46 20.08
N LEU A 493 -11.49 -12.05 18.94
CA LEU A 493 -10.98 -13.33 18.50
C LEU A 493 -9.49 -13.24 18.13
N GLU A 494 -8.75 -14.30 18.41
CA GLU A 494 -7.36 -14.51 18.00
C GLU A 494 -7.27 -15.72 17.07
N PRO A 495 -7.59 -15.58 15.79
CA PRO A 495 -7.54 -16.68 14.85
C PRO A 495 -6.15 -17.29 14.77
N GLN A 496 -6.06 -18.60 14.63
CA GLN A 496 -4.79 -19.30 14.47
C GLN A 496 -4.04 -18.73 13.25
N PRO A 497 -2.71 -18.49 13.36
CA PRO A 497 -1.92 -17.98 12.24
C PRO A 497 -1.93 -18.93 11.05
N ILE A 498 -2.07 -18.38 9.84
CA ILE A 498 -1.96 -19.13 8.59
C ILE A 498 -0.53 -19.04 8.08
N LYS A 499 0.04 -20.18 7.65
CA LYS A 499 1.37 -20.22 7.02
C LYS A 499 1.35 -19.40 5.75
N LEU A 500 2.36 -18.52 5.58
CA LEU A 500 2.51 -17.62 4.44
C LEU A 500 3.60 -18.13 3.49
N ASP A 501 3.22 -18.30 2.24
CA ASP A 501 4.12 -18.54 1.11
C ASP A 501 3.73 -17.63 -0.04
N VAL A 502 4.30 -16.43 -0.08
CA VAL A 502 3.97 -15.39 -1.06
C VAL A 502 5.23 -14.75 -1.61
N LYS A 503 5.22 -14.42 -2.89
CA LYS A 503 6.22 -13.55 -3.51
C LYS A 503 5.64 -12.13 -3.62
N VAL A 504 6.25 -11.17 -2.93
CA VAL A 504 5.83 -9.77 -2.97
C VAL A 504 6.67 -9.00 -3.99
N ILE A 505 6.01 -8.20 -4.78
CA ILE A 505 6.62 -7.28 -5.73
C ILE A 505 6.17 -5.86 -5.35
N LEU A 506 7.12 -5.01 -4.96
CA LEU A 506 6.89 -3.59 -4.75
C LEU A 506 7.20 -2.84 -6.04
N LEU A 507 6.32 -1.94 -6.44
CA LEU A 507 6.53 -0.99 -7.55
C LEU A 507 6.87 0.35 -6.94
N GLY A 508 7.95 0.98 -7.39
CA GLY A 508 8.34 2.28 -6.85
C GLY A 508 9.34 3.01 -7.74
N GLU A 509 9.66 4.23 -7.38
CA GLU A 509 10.69 5.04 -8.01
C GLU A 509 12.08 4.64 -7.50
N PRO A 510 13.14 4.90 -8.27
CA PRO A 510 14.50 4.54 -7.87
C PRO A 510 14.94 5.19 -6.56
N ASP A 511 14.58 6.45 -6.33
CA ASP A 511 14.97 7.21 -5.14
C ASP A 511 14.35 6.61 -3.89
N LEU A 512 13.07 6.22 -3.96
CA LEU A 512 12.38 5.56 -2.86
C LEU A 512 13.07 4.23 -2.46
N TYR A 513 13.67 3.52 -3.42
CA TYR A 513 14.44 2.31 -3.09
C TYR A 513 15.66 2.63 -2.22
N TYR A 514 16.38 3.72 -2.56
CA TYR A 514 17.56 4.12 -1.80
C TYR A 514 17.18 4.67 -0.43
N ASP A 515 16.10 5.45 -0.35
CA ASP A 515 15.55 5.92 0.94
C ASP A 515 15.20 4.74 1.86
N LEU A 516 14.56 3.71 1.30
CA LEU A 516 14.24 2.50 2.07
C LEU A 516 15.49 1.73 2.51
N LEU A 517 16.57 1.72 1.73
CA LEU A 517 17.84 1.12 2.16
C LEU A 517 18.49 1.88 3.31
N ASP A 518 18.41 3.21 3.29
CA ASP A 518 19.05 4.08 4.27
C ASP A 518 18.24 4.14 5.59
N PHE A 519 16.92 4.20 5.51
CA PHE A 519 16.05 4.39 6.68
C PHE A 519 15.49 3.10 7.26
N GLU A 520 15.48 1.98 6.50
CA GLU A 520 14.94 0.68 6.90
C GLU A 520 16.00 -0.43 6.85
N PRO A 521 16.77 -0.64 7.91
CA PRO A 521 17.93 -1.59 7.91
C PRO A 521 17.57 -3.03 7.51
N GLU A 522 16.33 -3.45 7.76
CA GLU A 522 15.84 -4.79 7.45
C GLU A 522 15.29 -4.93 6.02
N PHE A 523 15.17 -3.84 5.28
CA PHE A 523 14.59 -3.83 3.95
C PHE A 523 15.31 -4.79 3.00
N ASN A 524 16.65 -4.72 2.95
CA ASN A 524 17.46 -5.58 2.07
C ASN A 524 17.40 -7.07 2.46
N ALA A 525 17.09 -7.38 3.72
CA ALA A 525 16.90 -8.77 4.14
C ALA A 525 15.64 -9.39 3.54
N VAL A 526 14.63 -8.58 3.28
CA VAL A 526 13.31 -8.99 2.76
C VAL A 526 13.23 -8.80 1.25
N PHE A 527 13.74 -7.69 0.70
CA PHE A 527 13.70 -7.35 -0.73
C PHE A 527 15.10 -7.41 -1.35
N LYS A 528 15.61 -8.61 -1.57
CA LYS A 528 16.97 -8.85 -2.09
C LYS A 528 17.12 -8.59 -3.59
N ILE A 529 16.03 -8.53 -4.32
CA ILE A 529 16.05 -8.36 -5.76
C ILE A 529 15.54 -6.98 -6.13
N ARG A 530 16.41 -6.17 -6.72
CA ARG A 530 16.04 -4.94 -7.39
C ARG A 530 15.93 -5.19 -8.90
N ALA A 531 14.80 -4.83 -9.47
CA ALA A 531 14.54 -4.89 -10.91
C ALA A 531 14.48 -3.46 -11.44
N ASP A 532 15.58 -3.00 -12.04
CA ASP A 532 15.70 -1.66 -12.61
C ASP A 532 15.03 -1.59 -13.99
N PHE A 533 14.08 -0.70 -14.13
CA PHE A 533 13.42 -0.38 -15.37
C PHE A 533 14.13 0.81 -16.03
N HIS A 534 14.55 0.63 -17.27
CA HIS A 534 15.17 1.68 -18.06
C HIS A 534 14.11 2.63 -18.63
N ASP A 535 14.44 3.91 -18.62
CA ASP A 535 13.62 4.99 -19.20
C ASP A 535 13.87 5.16 -20.69
N ARG A 536 14.99 4.63 -21.20
CA ARG A 536 15.43 4.78 -22.60
C ARG A 536 16.15 3.54 -23.12
N VAL A 537 16.24 3.45 -24.43
CA VAL A 537 16.98 2.40 -25.18
C VAL A 537 17.76 3.00 -26.33
N VAL A 538 18.92 2.41 -26.65
CA VAL A 538 19.75 2.87 -27.79
C VAL A 538 18.95 2.82 -29.09
N ARG A 539 18.96 3.92 -29.87
CA ARG A 539 18.30 4.06 -31.16
C ARG A 539 19.11 3.35 -32.26
N SER A 540 18.98 2.05 -32.35
CA SER A 540 19.49 1.20 -33.43
C SER A 540 18.34 0.81 -34.37
N HIS A 541 18.64 0.40 -35.57
CA HIS A 541 17.63 -0.08 -36.52
C HIS A 541 16.78 -1.24 -35.96
N ALA A 542 17.40 -2.17 -35.22
CA ALA A 542 16.68 -3.26 -34.57
C ALA A 542 15.70 -2.73 -33.51
N ASN A 543 16.14 -1.76 -32.70
CA ASN A 543 15.30 -1.15 -31.63
C ASN A 543 14.22 -0.22 -32.22
N GLU A 544 14.49 0.45 -33.34
CA GLU A 544 13.45 1.20 -34.08
C GLU A 544 12.33 0.26 -34.58
N GLN A 545 12.67 -0.92 -35.12
CA GLN A 545 11.70 -1.93 -35.52
C GLN A 545 10.94 -2.53 -34.30
N ALA A 546 11.62 -2.79 -33.19
CA ALA A 546 10.97 -3.28 -31.97
C ALA A 546 10.05 -2.21 -31.33
N MET A 547 10.47 -0.94 -31.40
CA MET A 547 9.64 0.17 -30.92
C MET A 547 8.39 0.36 -31.82
N THR A 548 8.51 0.22 -33.12
CA THR A 548 7.33 0.23 -34.03
C THR A 548 6.39 -0.92 -33.71
N ALA A 549 6.89 -2.10 -33.35
CA ALA A 549 6.05 -3.21 -32.88
C ALA A 549 5.34 -2.88 -31.54
N LYS A 550 6.03 -2.20 -30.59
CA LYS A 550 5.41 -1.71 -29.34
C LYS A 550 4.31 -0.69 -29.64
N ILE A 551 4.55 0.24 -30.52
CA ILE A 551 3.55 1.23 -30.99
C ILE A 551 2.33 0.52 -31.58
N ALA A 552 2.53 -0.47 -32.45
CA ALA A 552 1.46 -1.26 -33.05
C ALA A 552 0.63 -2.06 -32.02
N ASP A 553 1.28 -2.66 -31.01
CA ASP A 553 0.60 -3.32 -29.88
C ASP A 553 -0.31 -2.33 -29.11
N MET A 554 0.18 -1.10 -28.89
CA MET A 554 -0.60 -0.05 -28.26
C MET A 554 -1.77 0.43 -29.13
N ILE A 555 -1.56 0.63 -30.42
CA ILE A 555 -2.61 0.98 -31.40
C ILE A 555 -3.72 -0.06 -31.37
N SER A 556 -3.36 -1.34 -31.41
CA SER A 556 -4.31 -2.46 -31.31
C SER A 556 -5.06 -2.48 -29.96
N LYS A 557 -4.34 -2.30 -28.86
CA LYS A 557 -4.89 -2.27 -27.50
C LYS A 557 -5.94 -1.18 -27.32
N TYR A 558 -5.68 0.01 -27.87
CA TYR A 558 -6.58 1.16 -27.80
C TYR A 558 -7.59 1.22 -28.94
N GLN A 559 -7.56 0.25 -29.87
CA GLN A 559 -8.46 0.17 -31.03
C GLN A 559 -8.42 1.44 -31.90
N LEU A 560 -7.22 1.95 -32.16
CA LEU A 560 -7.00 3.15 -32.97
C LEU A 560 -6.96 2.85 -34.45
N LEU A 561 -7.08 3.88 -35.27
CA LEU A 561 -6.87 3.81 -36.71
C LEU A 561 -5.43 3.34 -37.03
N THR A 562 -5.21 2.87 -38.25
CA THR A 562 -3.89 2.48 -38.75
C THR A 562 -2.98 3.69 -38.84
N PHE A 563 -1.74 3.59 -38.37
CA PHE A 563 -0.69 4.60 -38.54
C PHE A 563 0.21 4.20 -39.72
N ASP A 564 0.42 5.11 -40.65
CA ASP A 564 1.32 4.88 -41.78
C ASP A 564 2.79 5.03 -41.36
N ASN A 565 3.72 4.68 -42.28
CA ASN A 565 5.15 4.74 -42.01
C ASN A 565 5.67 6.16 -41.71
N THR A 566 4.98 7.20 -42.21
CA THR A 566 5.36 8.59 -41.97
C THR A 566 4.99 8.99 -40.54
N ALA A 567 3.83 8.52 -40.04
CA ALA A 567 3.44 8.69 -38.67
C ALA A 567 4.36 7.93 -37.70
N LEU A 568 4.69 6.66 -38.03
CA LEU A 568 5.63 5.84 -37.23
C LEU A 568 7.01 6.50 -37.14
N ALA A 569 7.52 7.07 -38.24
CA ALA A 569 8.79 7.81 -38.25
C ALA A 569 8.72 9.03 -37.34
N CYS A 570 7.64 9.82 -37.42
CA CYS A 570 7.43 10.99 -36.60
C CYS A 570 7.34 10.63 -35.10
N LEU A 571 6.71 9.49 -34.76
CA LEU A 571 6.66 8.97 -33.40
C LEU A 571 8.04 8.56 -32.87
N LEU A 572 8.87 7.89 -33.69
CA LEU A 572 10.25 7.55 -33.31
C LEU A 572 11.10 8.79 -33.06
N ASP A 573 10.96 9.80 -33.93
CA ASP A 573 11.65 11.09 -33.75
C ASP A 573 11.19 11.80 -32.46
N TYR A 574 9.91 11.76 -32.14
CA TYR A 574 9.37 12.29 -30.89
C TYR A 574 9.94 11.52 -29.67
N LEU A 575 10.07 10.18 -29.75
CA LEU A 575 10.65 9.40 -28.66
C LEU A 575 12.13 9.73 -28.43
N SER A 576 12.90 10.08 -29.48
CA SER A 576 14.26 10.58 -29.31
C SER A 576 14.29 12.00 -28.73
N GLU A 577 13.32 12.84 -29.10
CA GLU A 577 13.15 14.16 -28.47
C GLU A 577 12.84 14.04 -26.98
N GLN A 578 11.99 13.08 -26.58
CA GLN A 578 11.69 12.80 -25.18
C GLN A 578 12.87 12.17 -24.41
N ALA A 579 13.76 11.47 -25.10
CA ALA A 579 15.00 10.96 -24.54
C ALA A 579 16.10 12.03 -24.44
N GLU A 580 15.89 13.18 -25.07
CA GLU A 580 16.89 14.27 -25.23
C GLU A 580 18.22 13.77 -25.82
N ASP A 581 18.18 12.75 -26.70
CA ASP A 581 19.36 12.23 -27.39
C ASP A 581 19.01 11.64 -28.74
N GLN A 582 19.81 11.98 -29.76
CA GLN A 582 19.66 11.49 -31.13
C GLN A 582 19.86 9.97 -31.27
N HIS A 583 20.55 9.37 -30.30
CA HIS A 583 20.94 7.97 -30.31
C HIS A 583 20.12 7.11 -29.30
N GLU A 584 19.11 7.71 -28.66
CA GLU A 584 18.26 7.02 -27.72
C GLU A 584 16.76 7.19 -28.05
N LEU A 585 15.93 6.28 -27.57
CA LEU A 585 14.49 6.32 -27.67
C LEU A 585 13.90 6.20 -26.26
N SER A 586 12.98 7.08 -25.90
CA SER A 586 12.26 7.01 -24.65
C SER A 586 11.34 5.78 -24.59
N LEU A 587 11.26 5.16 -23.42
CA LEU A 587 10.41 4.00 -23.13
C LEU A 587 9.12 4.38 -22.37
N HIS A 588 8.88 5.68 -22.12
CA HIS A 588 7.67 6.16 -21.44
C HIS A 588 6.40 5.88 -22.25
N GLY A 589 5.68 4.85 -21.83
CA GLY A 589 4.52 4.35 -22.56
C GLY A 589 3.26 5.21 -22.37
N ASP A 590 3.13 5.93 -21.27
CA ASP A 590 1.99 6.80 -20.98
C ASP A 590 1.97 8.03 -21.89
N ARG A 591 3.11 8.74 -22.03
CA ARG A 591 3.27 9.88 -22.94
C ARG A 591 3.05 9.46 -24.40
N LEU A 592 3.58 8.28 -24.76
CA LEU A 592 3.34 7.70 -26.08
C LEU A 592 1.85 7.37 -26.28
N ALA A 593 1.18 6.77 -25.30
CA ALA A 593 -0.25 6.46 -25.38
C ALA A 593 -1.09 7.73 -25.58
N GLN A 594 -0.79 8.79 -24.84
CA GLN A 594 -1.45 10.08 -24.99
C GLN A 594 -1.28 10.59 -26.42
N LEU A 595 -0.07 10.63 -26.95
CA LEU A 595 0.20 11.11 -28.30
C LEU A 595 -0.53 10.29 -29.37
N LEU A 596 -0.57 8.96 -29.23
CA LEU A 596 -1.29 8.10 -30.15
C LEU A 596 -2.81 8.40 -30.16
N LEU A 597 -3.40 8.56 -28.98
CA LEU A 597 -4.83 8.89 -28.85
C LEU A 597 -5.16 10.25 -29.47
N GLU A 598 -4.32 11.26 -29.26
CA GLU A 598 -4.52 12.60 -29.79
C GLU A 598 -4.29 12.67 -31.31
N ALA A 599 -3.26 12.00 -31.81
CA ALA A 599 -3.03 11.90 -33.25
C ALA A 599 -4.18 11.17 -33.95
N ASN A 600 -4.72 10.11 -33.34
CA ASN A 600 -5.89 9.43 -33.85
C ASN A 600 -7.14 10.36 -33.85
N ARG A 601 -7.34 11.18 -32.80
CA ARG A 601 -8.41 12.17 -32.73
C ARG A 601 -8.31 13.15 -33.92
N HIS A 602 -7.10 13.66 -34.26
CA HIS A 602 -6.92 14.56 -35.37
C HIS A 602 -7.26 13.91 -36.71
N ALA A 603 -6.92 12.63 -36.90
CA ALA A 603 -7.29 11.90 -38.09
C ALA A 603 -8.81 11.71 -38.24
N ILE A 604 -9.53 11.55 -37.12
CA ILE A 604 -10.98 11.40 -37.13
C ILE A 604 -11.71 12.72 -37.39
N ILE A 605 -11.30 13.81 -36.71
CA ILE A 605 -12.01 15.11 -36.82
C ILE A 605 -11.91 15.72 -38.22
N ASN A 606 -10.81 15.49 -38.92
CA ASN A 606 -10.57 16.05 -40.21
C ASN A 606 -11.28 15.28 -41.36
N GLN A 607 -12.14 14.32 -41.02
CA GLN A 607 -12.80 13.47 -42.01
C GLN A 607 -14.32 13.58 -41.91
N THR A 608 -14.94 13.72 -43.08
CA THR A 608 -16.42 13.77 -43.21
C THR A 608 -17.06 12.40 -43.10
N GLU A 609 -16.34 11.32 -43.42
CA GLU A 609 -16.78 9.92 -43.29
C GLU A 609 -15.61 9.04 -42.82
N LEU A 610 -15.85 8.21 -41.83
CA LEU A 610 -14.88 7.20 -41.38
C LEU A 610 -14.92 6.00 -42.31
N THR A 611 -13.88 5.84 -43.11
CA THR A 611 -13.68 4.65 -43.94
C THR A 611 -12.55 3.79 -43.35
N PRO A 612 -12.51 2.46 -43.61
CA PRO A 612 -11.39 1.61 -43.18
C PRO A 612 -10.03 1.99 -43.79
N GLU A 613 -10.00 2.84 -44.78
CA GLU A 613 -8.82 3.33 -45.46
C GLU A 613 -8.19 4.56 -44.76
N ASN A 614 -8.85 5.09 -43.75
CA ASN A 614 -8.40 6.24 -43.01
C ASN A 614 -7.17 5.90 -42.17
N THR A 615 -6.08 6.60 -42.45
CA THR A 615 -4.81 6.40 -41.77
C THR A 615 -4.34 7.64 -41.03
N VAL A 616 -3.68 7.45 -39.90
CA VAL A 616 -2.97 8.52 -39.21
C VAL A 616 -1.62 8.75 -39.87
N THR A 617 -1.36 9.98 -40.25
CA THR A 617 -0.14 10.41 -40.94
C THR A 617 0.75 11.27 -40.05
N ALA A 618 1.99 11.56 -40.48
CA ALA A 618 2.89 12.46 -39.74
C ALA A 618 2.29 13.84 -39.43
N SER A 619 1.38 14.35 -40.27
CA SER A 619 0.72 15.64 -40.00
C SER A 619 -0.19 15.60 -38.78
N HIS A 620 -0.93 14.51 -38.59
CA HIS A 620 -1.78 14.34 -37.42
C HIS A 620 -0.97 14.18 -36.14
N VAL A 621 0.18 13.47 -36.21
CA VAL A 621 1.11 13.33 -35.09
C VAL A 621 1.71 14.67 -34.70
N ARG A 622 2.17 15.47 -35.68
CA ARG A 622 2.72 16.80 -35.42
C ARG A 622 1.69 17.74 -34.78
N GLN A 623 0.44 17.70 -35.28
CA GLN A 623 -0.62 18.51 -34.73
C GLN A 623 -0.95 18.12 -33.27
N ALA A 624 -0.97 16.82 -32.96
CA ALA A 624 -1.11 16.35 -31.60
C ALA A 624 0.03 16.82 -30.68
N ILE A 625 1.28 16.79 -31.17
CA ILE A 625 2.44 17.31 -30.42
C ILE A 625 2.28 18.80 -30.11
N GLU A 626 1.85 19.60 -31.12
CA GLU A 626 1.61 21.03 -30.88
C GLU A 626 0.46 21.29 -29.90
N ASP A 627 -0.63 20.53 -29.99
CA ASP A 627 -1.73 20.65 -29.02
C ASP A 627 -1.28 20.32 -27.58
N ILE A 628 -0.46 19.28 -27.41
CA ILE A 628 0.11 18.91 -26.10
C ILE A 628 0.98 20.08 -25.59
N ARG A 629 1.89 20.59 -26.43
CA ARG A 629 2.76 21.73 -26.08
C ARG A 629 1.97 22.99 -25.74
N HIS A 630 0.89 23.25 -26.47
CA HIS A 630 0.02 24.40 -26.20
C HIS A 630 -0.66 24.29 -24.84
N ARG A 631 -1.19 23.11 -24.50
CA ARG A 631 -1.87 22.92 -23.21
C ARG A 631 -0.92 23.01 -22.01
N SER A 632 0.28 22.44 -22.12
CA SER A 632 1.28 22.55 -21.05
C SER A 632 2.02 23.89 -21.03
N GLY A 633 1.87 24.71 -22.07
CA GLY A 633 2.64 25.92 -22.30
C GLY A 633 2.12 27.20 -21.63
N TYR A 634 1.15 27.11 -20.68
CA TYR A 634 0.55 28.35 -20.10
C TYR A 634 1.54 29.23 -19.36
N LEU A 635 2.41 28.66 -18.54
CA LEU A 635 3.44 29.40 -17.81
C LEU A 635 4.47 30.06 -18.77
N ARG A 636 4.85 29.32 -19.81
CA ARG A 636 5.69 29.84 -20.88
C ARG A 636 5.02 31.01 -21.59
N GLN A 637 3.72 30.94 -21.87
CA GLN A 637 2.96 32.02 -22.49
C GLN A 637 2.91 33.26 -21.60
N LEU A 638 2.76 33.14 -20.29
CA LEU A 638 2.81 34.25 -19.37
C LEU A 638 4.16 34.98 -19.43
N PHE A 639 5.26 34.22 -19.41
CA PHE A 639 6.60 34.80 -19.54
C PHE A 639 6.78 35.58 -20.86
N TRP A 640 6.28 35.02 -21.98
CA TRP A 640 6.36 35.74 -23.28
C TRP A 640 5.53 37.01 -23.29
N GLN A 641 4.38 37.04 -22.62
CA GLN A 641 3.58 38.26 -22.45
C GLN A 641 4.30 39.33 -21.63
N GLU A 642 5.07 38.97 -20.63
CA GLU A 642 5.90 39.88 -19.86
C GLU A 642 7.06 40.42 -20.70
N LEU A 643 7.66 39.58 -21.51
CA LEU A 643 8.72 39.98 -22.45
C LEU A 643 8.18 40.99 -23.49
N GLU A 644 7.03 40.67 -24.13
CA GLU A 644 6.36 41.55 -25.10
C GLU A 644 6.02 42.92 -24.49
N LYS A 645 5.56 42.94 -23.25
CA LYS A 645 5.27 44.19 -22.50
C LYS A 645 6.53 44.96 -22.05
N GLY A 646 7.73 44.43 -22.27
CA GLY A 646 8.98 44.97 -21.82
C GLY A 646 9.21 44.91 -20.31
N GLN A 647 8.48 44.05 -19.62
CA GLN A 647 8.63 43.82 -18.19
C GLN A 647 9.86 42.93 -17.89
N GLN A 648 10.23 42.04 -18.83
CA GLN A 648 11.46 41.26 -18.76
C GLN A 648 12.58 41.95 -19.58
N LEU A 649 13.73 42.16 -18.96
CA LEU A 649 14.84 42.91 -19.54
C LEU A 649 15.76 42.01 -20.38
N ILE A 650 15.25 41.36 -21.41
CA ILE A 650 16.05 40.56 -22.35
C ILE A 650 16.34 41.36 -23.59
N SER A 651 17.58 41.31 -24.07
CA SER A 651 18.02 42.01 -25.27
C SER A 651 18.54 41.00 -26.30
N THR A 652 17.92 40.92 -27.48
CA THR A 652 18.33 40.01 -28.57
C THR A 652 19.14 40.76 -29.67
N GLN A 653 19.51 42.01 -29.42
CA GLN A 653 20.28 42.84 -30.35
C GLN A 653 21.19 43.81 -29.57
N GLY A 654 22.18 44.35 -30.26
CA GLY A 654 23.09 45.32 -29.71
C GLY A 654 24.32 44.74 -29.00
N LYS A 655 25.05 45.57 -28.33
CA LYS A 655 26.24 45.16 -27.57
C LYS A 655 26.25 45.85 -26.19
N ALA A 656 26.66 45.11 -25.17
CA ALA A 656 26.77 45.65 -23.81
C ALA A 656 28.03 45.09 -23.11
N ILE A 657 28.58 45.88 -22.18
CA ILE A 657 29.73 45.46 -21.37
C ILE A 657 29.21 44.82 -20.09
N GLY A 658 29.75 43.68 -19.71
CA GLY A 658 29.37 42.99 -18.47
C GLY A 658 27.93 42.48 -18.47
N GLN A 659 27.28 42.36 -19.62
CA GLN A 659 25.92 41.84 -19.75
C GLN A 659 25.87 40.71 -20.79
N ILE A 660 25.17 39.64 -20.47
CA ILE A 660 25.02 38.45 -21.34
C ILE A 660 23.64 37.83 -21.16
N ASN A 661 23.13 37.13 -22.22
CA ASN A 661 21.98 36.27 -22.08
C ASN A 661 22.44 34.85 -21.66
N ALA A 662 22.20 34.53 -20.41
CA ALA A 662 22.31 33.15 -19.90
C ALA A 662 21.01 32.40 -20.17
N LEU A 663 21.05 31.04 -20.13
CA LEU A 663 19.90 30.20 -20.40
C LEU A 663 19.57 29.32 -19.19
N THR A 664 18.34 29.43 -18.76
CA THR A 664 17.79 28.64 -17.64
C THR A 664 16.70 27.67 -18.13
N VAL A 665 16.39 26.69 -17.34
CA VAL A 665 15.24 25.79 -17.53
C VAL A 665 14.34 25.90 -16.31
N ILE A 666 13.07 26.05 -16.53
CA ILE A 666 12.05 26.00 -15.48
C ILE A 666 11.31 24.68 -15.65
N SER A 667 11.32 23.87 -14.58
CA SER A 667 10.52 22.67 -14.45
C SER A 667 9.45 22.90 -13.40
N TYR A 668 8.20 22.86 -13.79
CA TYR A 668 7.06 23.02 -12.90
C TYR A 668 5.96 22.02 -13.24
N ALA A 669 5.73 21.08 -12.33
CA ALA A 669 4.79 19.96 -12.52
C ALA A 669 5.11 19.15 -13.80
N ASP A 670 4.26 19.23 -14.80
CA ASP A 670 4.37 18.56 -16.09
C ASP A 670 4.97 19.44 -17.21
N SER A 671 5.35 20.66 -16.86
CA SER A 671 5.81 21.68 -17.82
C SER A 671 7.30 21.95 -17.63
N GLU A 672 8.07 21.75 -18.70
CA GLU A 672 9.48 22.11 -18.76
C GLU A 672 9.72 23.02 -19.98
N PHE A 673 10.33 24.17 -19.75
CA PHE A 673 10.68 25.10 -20.82
C PHE A 673 11.90 25.92 -20.46
N GLY A 674 12.66 26.30 -21.50
CA GLY A 674 13.81 27.16 -21.38
C GLY A 674 13.42 28.64 -21.41
N MET A 675 14.19 29.44 -20.70
CA MET A 675 14.09 30.88 -20.70
C MET A 675 15.45 31.53 -20.78
N PRO A 676 15.61 32.70 -21.51
CA PRO A 676 16.76 33.53 -21.36
C PRO A 676 16.67 34.32 -20.03
N ALA A 677 17.80 34.47 -19.38
CA ALA A 677 17.96 35.31 -18.21
C ALA A 677 19.10 36.30 -18.47
N ARG A 678 18.90 37.57 -18.11
CA ARG A 678 19.97 38.58 -18.18
C ARG A 678 20.92 38.34 -17.01
N LEU A 679 22.17 38.04 -17.32
CA LEU A 679 23.25 38.00 -16.33
C LEU A 679 24.09 39.26 -16.47
N THR A 680 24.37 39.93 -15.37
CA THR A 680 25.22 41.15 -15.32
C THR A 680 26.43 40.89 -14.43
N ALA A 681 27.54 41.50 -14.84
CA ALA A 681 28.79 41.54 -14.07
C ALA A 681 29.23 42.99 -13.91
N SER A 682 29.43 43.45 -12.69
CA SER A 682 29.96 44.73 -12.37
C SER A 682 31.33 44.59 -11.74
N VAL A 683 32.28 45.42 -12.08
CA VAL A 683 33.65 45.35 -11.57
C VAL A 683 34.14 46.73 -11.16
N HIS A 684 34.66 46.82 -9.94
CA HIS A 684 35.20 48.05 -9.35
C HIS A 684 36.62 47.81 -8.83
N HIS A 685 37.48 48.81 -8.92
CA HIS A 685 38.78 48.78 -8.28
C HIS A 685 38.62 48.68 -6.76
N SER A 686 39.46 47.90 -6.12
CA SER A 686 39.48 47.73 -4.67
C SER A 686 40.91 47.49 -4.24
N ALA A 687 41.42 48.35 -3.36
CA ALA A 687 42.75 48.26 -2.79
C ALA A 687 42.90 47.06 -1.81
N ALA A 688 41.77 46.42 -1.47
CA ALA A 688 41.72 45.16 -0.71
C ALA A 688 41.87 43.92 -1.65
N HIS A 689 41.69 42.73 -1.16
CA HIS A 689 41.80 41.54 -1.96
C HIS A 689 40.68 41.41 -3.01
N ALA A 690 40.95 40.66 -4.09
CA ALA A 690 39.94 40.30 -5.07
C ALA A 690 38.79 39.55 -4.42
N ASP A 691 37.60 40.04 -4.57
CA ASP A 691 36.38 39.40 -4.15
C ASP A 691 35.40 39.32 -5.30
N ILE A 692 34.80 38.15 -5.50
CA ILE A 692 33.75 37.95 -6.47
C ILE A 692 32.49 37.60 -5.70
N VAL A 693 31.60 38.56 -5.58
CA VAL A 693 30.32 38.44 -4.90
C VAL A 693 29.31 37.86 -5.85
N ASP A 694 28.78 36.72 -5.50
CA ASP A 694 27.64 36.11 -6.14
C ASP A 694 26.37 36.50 -5.36
N ILE A 695 25.58 37.39 -5.97
CA ILE A 695 24.41 37.98 -5.29
C ILE A 695 23.38 36.89 -4.96
N GLU A 696 23.16 35.94 -5.85
CA GLU A 696 22.21 34.82 -5.61
C GLU A 696 22.60 33.98 -4.41
N ARG A 697 23.84 33.66 -4.26
CA ARG A 697 24.36 32.93 -3.09
C ARG A 697 24.20 33.74 -1.79
N ASP A 698 24.53 35.02 -1.83
CA ASP A 698 24.53 35.86 -0.63
C ASP A 698 23.12 36.20 -0.13
N VAL A 699 22.09 35.99 -0.95
CA VAL A 699 20.67 36.13 -0.56
C VAL A 699 19.92 34.79 -0.50
N ASP A 700 20.66 33.65 -0.39
CA ASP A 700 20.15 32.31 -0.28
C ASP A 700 19.24 31.85 -1.47
N LEU A 701 19.40 32.47 -2.65
CA LEU A 701 18.76 32.03 -3.89
C LEU A 701 19.67 31.11 -4.72
N GLY A 702 20.96 31.05 -4.45
CA GLY A 702 21.94 30.20 -5.13
C GLY A 702 22.10 28.83 -4.43
N GLY A 703 21.82 27.75 -5.15
CA GLY A 703 22.04 26.40 -4.67
C GLY A 703 23.52 26.01 -4.60
N SER A 704 23.82 24.86 -4.01
CA SER A 704 25.21 24.39 -3.79
C SER A 704 25.96 24.10 -5.07
N ILE A 705 25.26 23.67 -6.14
CA ILE A 705 25.88 23.40 -7.45
C ILE A 705 26.23 24.70 -8.15
N HIS A 706 25.36 25.73 -8.08
CA HIS A 706 25.64 27.07 -8.58
C HIS A 706 26.85 27.68 -7.88
N ALA A 707 26.89 27.67 -6.55
CA ALA A 707 28.01 28.16 -5.75
C ALA A 707 29.34 27.48 -6.12
N LYS A 708 29.33 26.17 -6.39
CA LYS A 708 30.48 25.42 -6.92
C LYS A 708 30.93 25.97 -8.29
N GLY A 709 30.00 26.30 -9.19
CA GLY A 709 30.28 26.89 -10.48
C GLY A 709 31.05 28.23 -10.36
N VAL A 710 30.58 29.13 -9.50
CA VAL A 710 31.22 30.43 -9.22
C VAL A 710 32.62 30.24 -8.63
N LEU A 711 32.83 29.28 -7.73
CA LEU A 711 34.15 28.96 -7.19
C LEU A 711 35.11 28.46 -8.26
N ILE A 712 34.64 27.63 -9.20
CA ILE A 712 35.44 27.16 -10.35
C ILE A 712 35.82 28.31 -11.25
N MET A 713 34.91 29.22 -11.57
CA MET A 713 35.17 30.45 -12.33
C MET A 713 36.19 31.31 -11.64
N SER A 714 36.02 31.58 -10.34
CA SER A 714 37.00 32.35 -9.54
C SER A 714 38.38 31.74 -9.58
N SER A 715 38.48 30.39 -9.47
CA SER A 715 39.77 29.69 -9.54
C SER A 715 40.42 29.80 -10.91
N TYR A 716 39.60 29.69 -11.97
CA TYR A 716 40.09 29.89 -13.36
C TYR A 716 40.67 31.28 -13.58
N LEU A 717 39.97 32.34 -13.12
CA LEU A 717 40.46 33.74 -13.25
C LEU A 717 41.75 33.98 -12.45
N LYS A 718 41.83 33.41 -11.24
CA LYS A 718 43.05 33.47 -10.42
C LYS A 718 44.21 32.78 -11.13
N ALA A 719 44.00 31.60 -11.74
CA ALA A 719 45.03 30.92 -12.48
C ALA A 719 45.51 31.67 -13.73
N LEU A 720 44.63 32.47 -14.36
CA LEU A 720 44.99 33.29 -15.54
C LEU A 720 45.79 34.54 -15.19
N PHE A 721 45.48 35.22 -14.10
CA PHE A 721 45.98 36.63 -13.87
C PHE A 721 46.74 36.78 -12.54
N ALA A 722 46.53 35.93 -11.54
CA ALA A 722 47.13 36.17 -10.22
C ALA A 722 48.63 35.81 -10.10
N GLU A 723 49.21 35.12 -11.10
CA GLU A 723 50.64 34.83 -11.12
C GLU A 723 51.46 36.11 -11.46
N ASP A 724 50.96 36.98 -12.36
CA ASP A 724 51.64 38.16 -12.84
C ASP A 724 51.14 39.47 -12.19
N HIS A 725 49.93 39.51 -11.67
CA HIS A 725 49.29 40.72 -11.15
C HIS A 725 48.58 40.48 -9.82
N THR A 726 48.50 41.49 -8.99
CA THR A 726 47.57 41.51 -7.87
C THR A 726 46.16 41.75 -8.39
N LEU A 727 45.23 40.90 -7.99
CA LEU A 727 43.84 41.06 -8.37
C LEU A 727 43.16 42.11 -7.45
N ASN A 728 43.35 43.40 -7.78
CA ASN A 728 42.83 44.53 -6.96
C ASN A 728 41.45 44.95 -7.47
N PHE A 729 40.43 44.07 -7.36
CA PHE A 729 39.05 44.40 -7.76
C PHE A 729 38.04 43.64 -6.94
N THR A 730 36.89 44.24 -6.79
CA THR A 730 35.66 43.57 -6.37
C THR A 730 34.71 43.46 -7.57
N ALA A 731 34.19 42.30 -7.80
CA ALA A 731 33.21 42.03 -8.82
C ALA A 731 31.91 41.53 -8.23
N SER A 732 30.78 41.85 -8.80
CA SER A 732 29.49 41.28 -8.47
C SER A 732 28.85 40.69 -9.71
N LEU A 733 28.21 39.55 -9.52
CA LEU A 733 27.41 38.86 -10.53
C LEU A 733 25.95 38.84 -10.07
N ALA A 734 25.02 39.01 -11.00
CA ALA A 734 23.60 38.94 -10.71
C ALA A 734 22.81 38.42 -11.91
N PHE A 735 21.86 37.57 -11.65
CA PHE A 735 20.79 37.21 -12.59
C PHE A 735 19.67 38.21 -12.41
N GLU A 736 19.60 39.18 -13.32
CA GLU A 736 18.57 40.21 -13.25
C GLU A 736 17.16 39.62 -13.33
N GLN A 737 16.29 40.08 -12.46
CA GLN A 737 14.88 39.69 -12.40
C GLN A 737 14.65 38.16 -12.16
N SER A 738 15.60 37.48 -11.55
CA SER A 738 15.43 36.13 -11.05
C SER A 738 15.06 36.15 -9.57
N TYR A 739 13.85 35.74 -9.22
CA TYR A 739 13.33 35.75 -7.84
C TYR A 739 13.10 34.32 -7.30
N GLY A 740 13.38 33.29 -8.10
CA GLY A 740 13.37 31.90 -7.73
C GLY A 740 14.76 31.33 -7.47
N GLY A 741 14.86 30.24 -6.75
CA GLY A 741 16.13 29.56 -6.51
C GLY A 741 16.79 29.13 -7.82
N ILE A 742 18.09 29.39 -7.96
CA ILE A 742 18.93 28.96 -9.06
C ILE A 742 19.84 27.84 -8.53
N ASP A 743 19.78 26.66 -9.11
CA ASP A 743 20.74 25.60 -8.83
C ASP A 743 21.23 24.97 -10.13
N GLY A 744 22.51 24.77 -10.22
CA GLY A 744 23.18 24.25 -11.40
C GLY A 744 24.38 25.09 -11.81
N ASP A 745 25.39 24.44 -12.37
CA ASP A 745 26.63 25.05 -12.87
C ASP A 745 26.56 25.44 -14.36
N SER A 746 25.38 25.29 -14.99
CA SER A 746 25.23 25.48 -16.45
C SER A 746 25.35 26.90 -16.94
N ALA A 747 25.42 27.87 -16.05
CA ALA A 747 25.65 29.29 -16.35
C ALA A 747 27.12 29.73 -16.25
N THR A 748 28.01 28.87 -15.74
CA THR A 748 29.40 29.21 -15.40
C THR A 748 30.17 29.78 -16.58
N VAL A 749 29.92 29.32 -17.82
CA VAL A 749 30.53 29.90 -19.03
C VAL A 749 30.00 31.34 -19.25
N ALA A 750 28.69 31.55 -19.07
CA ALA A 750 28.09 32.89 -19.24
C ALA A 750 28.60 33.85 -18.17
N GLU A 751 28.67 33.45 -16.91
CA GLU A 751 29.23 34.20 -15.78
C GLU A 751 30.67 34.60 -16.05
N THR A 752 31.49 33.66 -16.49
CA THR A 752 32.89 33.89 -16.84
C THR A 752 33.00 34.91 -17.97
N CYS A 753 32.22 34.76 -19.05
CA CYS A 753 32.22 35.67 -20.18
C CYS A 753 31.75 37.10 -19.79
N ALA A 754 30.73 37.22 -18.96
CA ALA A 754 30.23 38.49 -18.44
C ALA A 754 31.32 39.18 -17.61
N LEU A 755 32.00 38.48 -16.73
CA LEU A 755 33.06 39.00 -15.89
C LEU A 755 34.30 39.41 -16.71
N LEU A 756 34.74 38.58 -17.67
CA LEU A 756 35.83 38.91 -18.58
C LEU A 756 35.49 40.14 -19.44
N SER A 757 34.23 40.27 -19.88
CA SER A 757 33.74 41.46 -20.57
C SER A 757 33.85 42.71 -19.70
N ALA A 758 33.37 42.64 -18.46
CA ALA A 758 33.43 43.74 -17.51
C ALA A 758 34.88 44.13 -17.16
N LEU A 759 35.75 43.17 -16.93
CA LEU A 759 37.17 43.38 -16.68
C LEU A 759 37.91 43.98 -17.86
N SER A 760 37.67 43.50 -19.08
CA SER A 760 38.32 43.92 -20.29
C SER A 760 37.69 45.16 -20.94
N GLN A 761 36.51 45.59 -20.49
CA GLN A 761 35.68 46.59 -21.16
C GLN A 761 35.40 46.24 -22.63
N SER A 762 35.24 44.99 -22.90
CA SER A 762 34.93 44.45 -24.25
C SER A 762 33.45 44.15 -24.36
N PRO A 763 32.67 44.84 -25.20
CA PRO A 763 31.23 44.68 -25.27
C PRO A 763 30.85 43.33 -25.89
N ILE A 764 29.92 42.60 -25.25
CA ILE A 764 29.33 41.34 -25.66
C ILE A 764 28.16 41.58 -26.63
N ASN A 765 28.09 40.80 -27.68
CA ASN A 765 26.99 40.78 -28.65
C ASN A 765 25.74 40.20 -27.99
N GLN A 766 24.71 40.97 -27.78
CA GLN A 766 23.46 40.57 -27.16
C GLN A 766 22.55 39.74 -28.08
N SER A 767 22.91 39.58 -29.36
CA SER A 767 22.21 38.62 -30.24
C SER A 767 22.54 37.16 -29.97
N LEU A 768 23.51 36.90 -29.10
CA LEU A 768 23.90 35.56 -28.72
C LEU A 768 23.54 35.27 -27.25
N ALA A 769 23.07 34.06 -27.00
CA ALA A 769 22.92 33.52 -25.68
C ALA A 769 23.94 32.41 -25.44
N VAL A 770 24.25 32.13 -24.20
CA VAL A 770 25.27 31.14 -23.81
C VAL A 770 24.75 30.22 -22.73
N THR A 771 25.02 28.93 -22.89
CA THR A 771 24.90 27.93 -21.79
C THR A 771 26.12 27.03 -21.80
N GLY A 772 26.54 26.61 -20.62
CA GLY A 772 27.65 25.69 -20.45
C GLY A 772 28.21 25.74 -19.05
N SER A 773 28.56 24.56 -18.50
CA SER A 773 29.42 24.42 -17.36
C SER A 773 30.89 24.45 -17.81
N MET A 774 31.82 24.69 -16.91
CA MET A 774 33.24 24.60 -17.21
C MET A 774 34.04 24.06 -16.03
N ASN A 775 35.23 23.55 -16.32
CA ASN A 775 36.22 23.20 -15.30
C ASN A 775 37.22 24.34 -15.02
N GLN A 776 38.11 24.13 -14.06
CA GLN A 776 39.13 25.11 -13.66
C GLN A 776 40.16 25.47 -14.77
N PHE A 777 40.14 24.73 -15.88
CA PHE A 777 41.01 24.97 -17.03
C PHE A 777 40.32 25.69 -18.19
N GLY A 778 39.03 26.10 -18.00
CA GLY A 778 38.25 26.78 -19.03
C GLY A 778 37.62 25.85 -20.05
N GLN A 779 37.74 24.50 -19.88
CA GLN A 779 37.10 23.54 -20.77
C GLN A 779 35.61 23.48 -20.50
N VAL A 780 34.80 23.60 -21.54
CA VAL A 780 33.36 23.60 -21.45
C VAL A 780 32.81 22.20 -21.35
N GLN A 781 31.87 22.00 -20.44
CA GLN A 781 31.26 20.72 -20.11
C GLN A 781 29.77 20.71 -20.49
N ALA A 782 29.24 19.50 -20.73
CA ALA A 782 27.83 19.28 -21.07
C ALA A 782 26.90 19.75 -19.95
N VAL A 783 25.69 20.19 -20.35
CA VAL A 783 24.62 20.64 -19.46
C VAL A 783 23.30 19.95 -19.80
N GLY A 784 22.37 19.90 -18.84
CA GLY A 784 21.01 19.39 -19.06
C GLY A 784 20.10 20.41 -19.72
N GLY A 785 19.00 19.91 -20.34
CA GLY A 785 17.92 20.74 -20.91
C GLY A 785 18.34 21.61 -22.07
N VAL A 786 19.37 21.23 -22.84
CA VAL A 786 19.93 22.05 -23.91
C VAL A 786 18.92 22.37 -25.00
N ASN A 787 18.02 21.45 -25.32
CA ASN A 787 16.96 21.65 -26.32
C ASN A 787 15.94 22.71 -25.87
N ALA A 788 15.52 22.64 -24.62
CA ALA A 788 14.62 23.62 -23.98
C ALA A 788 15.29 25.00 -23.94
N LYS A 789 16.57 25.08 -23.53
CA LYS A 789 17.34 26.31 -23.45
C LYS A 789 17.47 27.01 -24.81
N ILE A 790 17.78 26.26 -25.87
CA ILE A 790 17.86 26.81 -27.26
C ILE A 790 16.48 27.28 -27.70
N ALA A 791 15.43 26.48 -27.45
CA ALA A 791 14.07 26.84 -27.83
C ALA A 791 13.59 28.10 -27.12
N GLY A 792 13.90 28.30 -25.83
CA GLY A 792 13.55 29.49 -25.06
C GLY A 792 14.17 30.76 -25.62
N PHE A 793 15.47 30.74 -25.95
CA PHE A 793 16.09 31.93 -26.57
C PHE A 793 15.60 32.17 -27.97
N TYR A 794 15.38 31.12 -28.76
CA TYR A 794 14.80 31.23 -30.10
C TYR A 794 13.41 31.88 -30.03
N ASP A 795 12.54 31.44 -29.14
CA ASP A 795 11.20 32.01 -28.96
C ASP A 795 11.30 33.53 -28.60
N ALA A 796 12.22 33.92 -27.68
CA ALA A 796 12.49 35.30 -27.36
C ALA A 796 12.95 36.13 -28.57
N CYS A 797 13.79 35.54 -29.45
CA CYS A 797 14.24 36.16 -30.66
C CYS A 797 13.15 36.32 -31.72
N VAL A 798 12.23 35.35 -31.79
CA VAL A 798 11.05 35.43 -32.66
C VAL A 798 10.15 36.57 -32.23
N GLU A 799 9.88 36.68 -30.92
CA GLU A 799 9.03 37.72 -30.34
C GLU A 799 9.59 39.15 -30.58
N GLN A 800 10.90 39.32 -30.42
CA GLN A 800 11.57 40.60 -30.65
C GLN A 800 11.99 40.85 -32.13
N GLY A 801 11.76 39.90 -33.03
CA GLY A 801 12.07 39.94 -34.44
C GLY A 801 13.46 39.35 -34.79
N LEU A 802 13.46 38.27 -35.55
CA LEU A 802 14.67 37.63 -36.06
C LEU A 802 15.38 38.50 -37.10
N THR A 803 16.69 38.79 -36.87
CA THR A 803 17.53 39.62 -37.75
C THR A 803 18.57 38.83 -38.55
N GLY A 804 18.68 37.52 -38.32
CA GLY A 804 19.71 36.64 -38.88
C GLY A 804 21.07 36.73 -38.16
N LYS A 805 21.14 37.44 -37.01
CA LYS A 805 22.36 37.53 -36.19
C LYS A 805 22.23 36.83 -34.86
N GLN A 806 21.02 36.37 -34.55
CA GLN A 806 20.74 35.69 -33.30
C GLN A 806 21.21 34.25 -33.36
N GLY A 807 21.62 33.77 -32.17
CA GLY A 807 22.05 32.38 -32.04
C GLY A 807 22.36 32.00 -30.61
N VAL A 808 22.68 30.74 -30.43
CA VAL A 808 23.02 30.16 -29.12
C VAL A 808 24.39 29.51 -29.18
N ILE A 809 25.18 29.72 -28.14
CA ILE A 809 26.45 29.03 -27.91
C ILE A 809 26.19 27.93 -26.92
N VAL A 810 26.51 26.69 -27.29
CA VAL A 810 26.30 25.46 -26.48
C VAL A 810 27.59 24.65 -26.34
N PRO A 811 27.71 23.79 -25.35
CA PRO A 811 28.85 22.88 -25.26
C PRO A 811 28.86 21.89 -26.41
N LYS A 812 30.05 21.66 -27.03
CA LYS A 812 30.22 20.66 -28.11
C LYS A 812 29.82 19.26 -27.65
N ALA A 813 30.00 18.95 -26.38
CA ALA A 813 29.62 17.67 -25.79
C ALA A 813 28.09 17.42 -25.83
N ASN A 814 27.27 18.49 -25.97
CA ASN A 814 25.81 18.36 -26.08
C ASN A 814 25.31 18.14 -27.51
N LEU A 815 26.16 18.11 -28.53
CA LEU A 815 25.71 17.96 -29.92
C LEU A 815 24.90 16.69 -30.18
N ALA A 816 25.23 15.57 -29.52
CA ALA A 816 24.49 14.33 -29.64
C ALA A 816 23.08 14.41 -29.03
N GLN A 817 22.85 15.36 -28.11
CA GLN A 817 21.58 15.56 -27.42
C GLN A 817 20.61 16.50 -28.15
N LEU A 818 21.04 17.12 -29.24
CA LEU A 818 20.20 18.08 -29.98
C LEU A 818 19.08 17.36 -30.73
N MET A 819 17.85 17.57 -30.29
CA MET A 819 16.61 17.16 -30.96
C MET A 819 15.68 18.37 -31.06
N LEU A 820 16.10 19.37 -31.85
CA LEU A 820 15.43 20.67 -31.89
C LEU A 820 14.08 20.61 -32.61
N ARG A 821 13.21 21.58 -32.26
CA ARG A 821 11.93 21.79 -32.93
C ARG A 821 12.13 22.14 -34.41
N GLN A 822 11.15 21.76 -35.22
CA GLN A 822 11.23 21.95 -36.69
C GLN A 822 11.34 23.43 -37.08
N ASP A 823 10.64 24.32 -36.40
CA ASP A 823 10.67 25.78 -36.65
C ASP A 823 12.05 26.38 -36.41
N ILE A 824 12.80 25.87 -35.41
CA ILE A 824 14.19 26.27 -35.17
C ILE A 824 15.08 25.80 -36.33
N ILE A 825 14.93 24.56 -36.75
CA ILE A 825 15.73 23.98 -37.85
C ILE A 825 15.44 24.72 -39.14
N ASP A 826 14.21 25.06 -39.44
CA ASP A 826 13.80 25.85 -40.60
C ASP A 826 14.42 27.24 -40.57
N SER A 827 14.46 27.90 -39.41
CA SER A 827 15.11 29.20 -39.22
C SER A 827 16.63 29.13 -39.35
N VAL A 828 17.26 28.07 -38.88
CA VAL A 828 18.70 27.84 -39.06
C VAL A 828 18.99 27.58 -40.55
N THR A 829 18.17 26.79 -41.23
CA THR A 829 18.30 26.49 -42.66
C THR A 829 18.15 27.77 -43.48
N ALA A 830 17.24 28.67 -43.08
CA ALA A 830 17.04 29.96 -43.71
C ALA A 830 18.12 31.02 -43.34
N GLY A 831 19.10 30.67 -42.51
CA GLY A 831 20.15 31.59 -42.07
C GLY A 831 19.65 32.68 -41.11
N LYS A 832 18.48 32.50 -40.50
CA LYS A 832 17.87 33.48 -39.57
C LYS A 832 18.28 33.29 -38.11
N PHE A 833 18.79 32.10 -37.78
CA PHE A 833 19.26 31.74 -36.45
C PHE A 833 20.50 30.81 -36.55
N THR A 834 21.37 30.83 -35.54
CA THR A 834 22.63 30.10 -35.62
C THR A 834 22.93 29.39 -34.32
N ILE A 835 23.46 28.18 -34.36
CA ILE A 835 23.94 27.44 -33.22
C ILE A 835 25.44 27.25 -33.34
N TYR A 836 26.17 27.60 -32.29
CA TYR A 836 27.63 27.44 -32.20
C TYR A 836 27.95 26.42 -31.09
N ALA A 837 28.91 25.55 -31.36
CA ALA A 837 29.39 24.57 -30.39
C ALA A 837 30.82 24.95 -30.00
N VAL A 838 31.09 24.96 -28.70
CA VAL A 838 32.35 25.34 -28.10
C VAL A 838 32.90 24.29 -27.14
N GLU A 839 34.22 24.16 -27.10
CA GLU A 839 34.99 23.29 -26.23
C GLU A 839 35.73 24.08 -25.09
N HIS A 840 35.92 25.37 -25.30
CA HIS A 840 36.65 26.24 -24.36
C HIS A 840 35.97 27.60 -24.20
N VAL A 841 35.98 28.18 -23.00
CA VAL A 841 35.40 29.49 -22.72
C VAL A 841 35.99 30.58 -23.60
N ASN A 842 37.22 30.48 -24.04
CA ASN A 842 37.85 31.39 -24.98
C ASN A 842 37.13 31.43 -26.32
N GLU A 843 36.64 30.32 -26.81
CA GLU A 843 35.85 30.23 -28.05
C GLU A 843 34.52 30.99 -27.89
N ALA A 844 33.83 30.78 -26.77
CA ALA A 844 32.63 31.53 -26.45
C ALA A 844 32.90 33.04 -26.40
N MET A 845 34.00 33.47 -25.75
CA MET A 845 34.38 34.85 -25.63
C MET A 845 34.71 35.49 -27.00
N TYR A 846 35.35 34.71 -27.90
CA TYR A 846 35.60 35.18 -29.26
C TYR A 846 34.30 35.40 -30.05
N LEU A 847 33.36 34.45 -29.99
CA LEU A 847 32.07 34.60 -30.68
C LEU A 847 31.29 35.81 -30.15
N LEU A 848 31.34 36.05 -28.83
CA LEU A 848 30.61 37.11 -28.16
C LEU A 848 31.19 38.52 -28.45
N THR A 849 32.51 38.67 -28.49
CA THR A 849 33.16 39.98 -28.60
C THR A 849 33.73 40.26 -29.99
N GLY A 850 34.08 39.24 -30.76
CA GLY A 850 34.85 39.31 -31.99
C GLY A 850 36.34 39.57 -31.74
N LEU A 851 36.80 39.46 -30.48
CA LEU A 851 38.20 39.68 -30.08
C LEU A 851 38.83 38.34 -29.68
N ALA A 852 40.05 38.09 -30.18
CA ALA A 852 40.80 36.92 -29.67
C ALA A 852 41.05 37.09 -28.14
N PRO A 853 40.74 36.12 -27.31
CA PRO A 853 40.93 36.30 -25.86
C PRO A 853 42.41 36.26 -25.44
N ASP A 854 43.23 35.36 -26.01
CA ASP A 854 44.47 34.86 -25.47
C ASP A 854 45.65 34.90 -26.48
N GLU A 855 45.55 35.70 -27.57
CA GLU A 855 46.64 35.76 -28.52
C GLU A 855 47.93 36.35 -27.90
N MET A 856 49.03 35.61 -27.94
CA MET A 856 50.29 36.01 -27.31
C MET A 856 51.28 36.57 -28.32
N THR A 857 52.19 37.43 -27.82
CA THR A 857 53.35 37.88 -28.53
C THR A 857 54.48 36.81 -28.48
N LYS A 858 55.47 36.94 -29.36
CA LYS A 858 56.68 36.08 -29.33
C LYS A 858 57.45 36.07 -27.99
N LYS A 859 57.19 37.08 -27.12
CA LYS A 859 57.78 37.23 -25.79
C LYS A 859 56.90 36.62 -24.66
N GLY A 860 55.83 35.90 -24.96
CA GLY A 860 54.95 35.29 -23.99
C GLY A 860 53.94 36.24 -23.32
N LYS A 861 53.77 37.48 -23.77
CA LYS A 861 52.77 38.45 -23.25
C LYS A 861 51.55 38.48 -24.13
N TYR A 862 50.36 38.61 -23.55
CA TYR A 862 49.13 38.83 -24.33
C TYR A 862 49.20 40.11 -25.22
N ARG A 863 48.65 40.04 -26.41
CA ARG A 863 48.57 41.21 -27.30
C ARG A 863 47.58 42.23 -26.76
N LYS A 864 47.89 43.53 -26.83
CA LYS A 864 47.06 44.62 -26.29
C LYS A 864 45.61 44.64 -26.80
N ASN A 865 45.36 44.10 -27.98
CA ASN A 865 44.03 44.08 -28.58
C ASN A 865 43.22 42.81 -28.27
N THR A 866 43.72 41.92 -27.43
CA THR A 866 43.02 40.73 -26.97
C THR A 866 42.24 41.04 -25.67
N VAL A 867 41.27 40.18 -25.31
CA VAL A 867 40.52 40.34 -24.09
C VAL A 867 41.46 40.31 -22.85
N TYR A 868 42.33 39.31 -22.77
CA TYR A 868 43.30 39.19 -21.66
C TYR A 868 44.33 40.30 -21.65
N GLY A 869 44.79 40.75 -22.81
CA GLY A 869 45.71 41.88 -22.89
C GLY A 869 45.09 43.19 -22.40
N ARG A 870 43.79 43.41 -22.54
CA ARG A 870 43.05 44.54 -21.97
C ARG A 870 42.92 44.43 -20.46
N ILE A 871 42.66 43.23 -19.96
CA ILE A 871 42.59 42.93 -18.52
C ILE A 871 43.94 43.22 -17.87
N TYR A 872 45.05 42.68 -18.43
CA TYR A 872 46.40 42.93 -17.93
C TYR A 872 46.69 44.42 -17.83
N LYS A 873 46.44 45.18 -18.87
CA LYS A 873 46.65 46.62 -18.86
C LYS A 873 45.80 47.34 -17.78
N ARG A 874 44.59 46.87 -17.53
CA ARG A 874 43.73 47.45 -16.50
C ARG A 874 44.23 47.14 -15.09
N LEU A 875 44.68 45.91 -14.85
CA LEU A 875 45.29 45.47 -13.58
C LEU A 875 46.60 46.30 -13.31
N GLU A 876 47.48 46.44 -14.31
CA GLU A 876 48.66 47.29 -14.21
C GLU A 876 48.26 48.72 -13.79
N THR A 877 47.26 49.31 -14.40
CA THR A 877 46.76 50.66 -14.07
C THR A 877 46.24 50.78 -12.64
N TRP A 878 45.61 49.72 -12.14
CA TRP A 878 45.11 49.68 -10.76
C TRP A 878 46.26 49.48 -9.73
N GLU A 879 47.27 48.69 -10.05
CA GLU A 879 48.46 48.53 -9.23
C GLU A 879 49.27 49.85 -9.12
N GLU A 880 49.39 50.62 -10.22
CA GLU A 880 50.00 51.95 -10.22
C GLU A 880 49.24 52.90 -9.29
N LYS A 881 47.91 52.93 -9.32
CA LYS A 881 47.10 53.76 -8.43
C LYS A 881 47.29 53.40 -6.95
N ASP A 882 47.29 52.09 -6.65
CA ASP A 882 47.51 51.63 -5.28
C ASP A 882 48.93 51.95 -4.75
N ALA A 883 49.90 52.08 -5.64
CA ALA A 883 51.25 52.49 -5.30
C ALA A 883 51.28 53.99 -5.00
N ASP A 884 50.61 54.80 -5.87
CA ASP A 884 50.53 56.28 -5.68
C ASP A 884 49.73 56.68 -4.43
N ASP A 885 48.69 55.93 -4.05
CA ASP A 885 47.90 56.19 -2.84
C ASP A 885 48.62 55.75 -1.54
N LYS A 886 49.72 55.01 -1.64
CA LYS A 886 50.60 54.64 -0.51
C LYS A 886 51.82 55.51 -0.30
N GLU A 887 52.18 56.35 -1.30
CA GLU A 887 53.15 57.47 -1.18
C GLU A 887 52.47 58.73 -0.64
#